data_e69eb6b7ac303188030a1021abdaa3bb
#
_entry.id   e69eb6b7ac303188030a1021abdaa3bb
#
_cell.length_a   1.000
_cell.length_b   1.000
_cell.length_c   1.000
_cell.angle_alpha   90.00
_cell.angle_beta   90.00
_cell.angle_gamma   90.00
#
_symmetry.space_group_name_H-M   'P 1'
#
loop_
_entity.id
_entity.type
_entity.pdbx_description
1 polymer ?
#
loop_
_entity_poly.entity_id
_entity_poly.type
_entity_poly.pdbx_seq_one_letter_code
_entity_poly.pdbx_strand_id
1 'polypeptide(L)'
;MKLLDLLIGRKLANREGESEKITAIEGVPAMGLDGLASSAYGPEAALTILAPLGLMGLAYMGPVMLAVLVLLAILYISYWQTIEAYPTSGGSYTVAHENLGANAGLLAATALMIDYVLNVAVGISAGVGALTSAVPALHPYTLWLCLGILVLVTLINLRGTFEAGLVFAVPTYLFVLCFGGGVVVYGVWQALMAGGDPMPVVPPPAAPAEIGAAVSVWLLLRAFASGCTAMTGVEAVSNGVSAFRDPTVTYAHRTLTAIVVLLGLLLAGIAYLAGAYHTLAMDQSEPGYQSVLSQLSAAVLGRGPLYFVAMSSVLAVLCLSANTSFAGFPRLCRQVARDEYLPRAFAISGRRLVNSVGILWLAGTAAILLVIFDGITDRLIPLFAVGAFLSFTLSQAGMAVHWSRQLSGKDEGGGRLGHRVRLGINATGALATGASLAVILGAKFVEGAWITVLTIPFVLALLKLTKRYYTQIDRQLIDEGPIALDDLTPPIVIVPIREWNRLAERAVRYALRLSSEVIAVHLTRLEGPDGEEDAERLRRRWEHEVERPARAAGLKPPRLVQTPSPYRSIVAPLLKFVLQIRERSPNRAITVVIPALVEAHWWDHLMHTRRAHRLRQTLLRHGGPQLAVVLVPWTLEE
;
A
#
# COMPACT_ATOMS: atom_id res chain seq x y z
N MET A 1 10.79 -12.25 20.87
CA MET A 1 10.73 -13.09 19.65
C MET A 1 9.44 -13.90 19.56
N LYS A 2 9.02 -14.60 20.62
CA LYS A 2 7.78 -15.45 20.61
C LYS A 2 6.47 -14.72 20.28
N LEU A 3 6.27 -13.47 20.73
CA LEU A 3 5.03 -12.71 20.47
C LEU A 3 4.89 -12.30 18.99
N LEU A 4 5.99 -11.89 18.36
CA LEU A 4 6.03 -11.58 16.93
C LEU A 4 5.79 -12.82 16.05
N ASP A 5 6.30 -13.99 16.48
CA ASP A 5 6.05 -15.25 15.79
C ASP A 5 4.59 -15.71 15.94
N LEU A 6 3.95 -15.38 17.07
CA LEU A 6 2.52 -15.64 17.29
C LEU A 6 1.63 -14.73 16.44
N LEU A 7 1.96 -13.42 16.32
CA LEU A 7 1.16 -12.44 15.61
C LEU A 7 1.35 -12.51 14.09
N ILE A 8 2.60 -12.65 13.61
CA ILE A 8 2.95 -12.55 12.18
C ILE A 8 3.35 -13.90 11.57
N GLY A 9 3.58 -14.93 12.39
CA GLY A 9 4.03 -16.25 11.95
C GLY A 9 5.55 -16.39 11.84
N ARG A 10 6.03 -17.64 11.62
CA ARG A 10 7.46 -17.96 11.48
C ARG A 10 8.08 -17.32 10.24
N LYS A 11 9.38 -17.11 10.23
CA LYS A 11 10.12 -16.69 9.02
C LYS A 11 10.03 -17.80 7.95
N LEU A 12 9.79 -17.41 6.70
CA LEU A 12 9.81 -18.30 5.55
C LEU A 12 11.16 -18.19 4.81
N ALA A 13 11.68 -19.30 4.32
CA ALA A 13 12.86 -19.32 3.44
C ALA A 13 12.43 -18.91 2.01
N ASN A 14 13.33 -18.31 1.22
CA ASN A 14 13.00 -17.85 -0.13
C ASN A 14 12.45 -18.97 -1.04
N ARG A 15 12.88 -20.22 -0.86
CA ARG A 15 12.38 -21.39 -1.57
C ARG A 15 10.95 -21.82 -1.15
N GLU A 16 10.46 -21.37 0.01
CA GLU A 16 9.09 -21.61 0.47
C GLU A 16 8.11 -20.55 -0.08
N GLY A 17 8.60 -19.59 -0.84
CA GLY A 17 7.84 -18.47 -1.41
C GLY A 17 7.30 -18.72 -2.82
N GLU A 18 7.44 -19.93 -3.39
CA GLU A 18 6.67 -20.33 -4.55
C GLU A 18 5.20 -20.41 -4.13
N SER A 19 4.48 -19.29 -4.32
CA SER A 19 3.05 -19.22 -4.07
C SER A 19 2.36 -20.31 -4.89
N GLU A 20 1.51 -21.12 -4.25
CA GLU A 20 0.64 -22.02 -4.99
C GLU A 20 -0.16 -21.19 -5.99
N LYS A 21 0.03 -21.50 -7.27
CA LYS A 21 -0.72 -20.86 -8.34
C LYS A 21 -2.17 -21.30 -8.28
N ILE A 22 -3.08 -20.35 -8.46
CA ILE A 22 -4.52 -20.51 -8.27
C ILE A 22 -5.24 -20.98 -9.55
N THR A 23 -6.32 -21.71 -9.38
CA THR A 23 -7.27 -22.09 -10.43
C THR A 23 -8.36 -21.02 -10.61
N ALA A 24 -9.27 -21.17 -11.59
CA ALA A 24 -10.36 -20.22 -11.77
C ALA A 24 -11.33 -20.17 -10.57
N ILE A 25 -11.59 -21.31 -9.92
CA ILE A 25 -12.48 -21.38 -8.75
C ILE A 25 -11.87 -20.63 -7.56
N GLU A 26 -10.58 -20.78 -7.31
CA GLU A 26 -9.85 -20.05 -6.29
C GLU A 26 -9.62 -18.58 -6.67
N GLY A 27 -9.60 -18.29 -7.97
CA GLY A 27 -9.44 -16.95 -8.52
C GLY A 27 -10.60 -16.01 -8.21
N VAL A 28 -11.84 -16.52 -8.19
CA VAL A 28 -13.02 -15.70 -7.86
C VAL A 28 -12.92 -15.12 -6.44
N PRO A 29 -12.69 -15.90 -5.37
CA PRO A 29 -12.51 -15.35 -4.03
C PRO A 29 -11.19 -14.58 -3.84
N ALA A 30 -10.13 -14.92 -4.59
CA ALA A 30 -8.84 -14.25 -4.44
C ALA A 30 -8.77 -12.86 -5.10
N MET A 31 -9.48 -12.68 -6.23
CA MET A 31 -9.40 -11.46 -7.06
C MET A 31 -10.75 -10.80 -7.33
N GLY A 32 -11.87 -11.49 -7.08
CA GLY A 32 -13.20 -10.99 -7.37
C GLY A 32 -13.95 -10.42 -6.17
N LEU A 33 -13.41 -10.51 -4.96
CA LEU A 33 -14.08 -10.01 -3.75
C LEU A 33 -14.47 -8.54 -3.85
N ASP A 34 -13.59 -7.70 -4.38
CA ASP A 34 -13.84 -6.28 -4.56
C ASP A 34 -14.98 -6.05 -5.56
N GLY A 35 -14.92 -6.68 -6.73
CA GLY A 35 -15.98 -6.59 -7.72
C GLY A 35 -17.34 -7.09 -7.19
N LEU A 36 -17.36 -8.22 -6.48
CA LEU A 36 -18.61 -8.75 -5.91
C LEU A 36 -19.14 -7.87 -4.77
N ALA A 37 -18.25 -7.36 -3.90
CA ALA A 37 -18.60 -6.45 -2.82
C ALA A 37 -19.17 -5.12 -3.34
N SER A 38 -18.69 -4.64 -4.49
CA SER A 38 -19.17 -3.39 -5.09
C SER A 38 -20.64 -3.45 -5.51
N SER A 39 -21.20 -4.66 -5.70
CA SER A 39 -22.65 -4.84 -5.89
C SER A 39 -23.49 -4.39 -4.69
N ALA A 40 -22.90 -4.35 -3.50
CA ALA A 40 -23.60 -3.93 -2.29
C ALA A 40 -23.74 -2.41 -2.19
N TYR A 41 -22.65 -1.67 -2.42
CA TYR A 41 -22.67 -0.21 -2.25
C TYR A 41 -22.91 0.57 -3.54
N GLY A 42 -22.67 0.01 -4.73
CA GLY A 42 -22.89 0.70 -6.00
C GLY A 42 -24.35 1.07 -6.28
N PRO A 43 -25.29 0.10 -6.22
CA PRO A 43 -26.71 0.40 -6.33
C PRO A 43 -27.22 1.33 -5.23
N GLU A 44 -26.77 1.16 -3.99
CA GLU A 44 -27.14 2.03 -2.88
C GLU A 44 -26.68 3.48 -3.11
N ALA A 45 -25.43 3.68 -3.58
CA ALA A 45 -24.92 5.00 -3.93
C ALA A 45 -25.70 5.68 -5.06
N ALA A 46 -26.21 4.93 -6.04
CA ALA A 46 -27.09 5.48 -7.07
C ALA A 46 -28.46 5.88 -6.49
N LEU A 47 -29.03 5.02 -5.63
CA LEU A 47 -30.30 5.28 -4.95
C LEU A 47 -30.23 6.47 -3.98
N THR A 48 -29.09 6.66 -3.29
CA THR A 48 -28.87 7.85 -2.44
C THR A 48 -29.04 9.15 -3.25
N ILE A 49 -28.53 9.20 -4.48
CA ILE A 49 -28.70 10.37 -5.36
C ILE A 49 -30.12 10.49 -5.87
N LEU A 50 -30.84 9.38 -6.05
CA LEU A 50 -32.25 9.38 -6.50
C LEU A 50 -33.25 9.56 -5.35
N ALA A 51 -32.82 9.41 -4.08
CA ALA A 51 -33.68 9.49 -2.90
C ALA A 51 -34.56 10.77 -2.82
N PRO A 52 -34.09 11.98 -3.23
CA PRO A 52 -34.90 13.20 -3.22
C PRO A 52 -36.15 13.13 -4.12
N LEU A 53 -36.20 12.19 -5.09
CA LEU A 53 -37.35 11.93 -5.94
C LEU A 53 -38.38 11.00 -5.29
N GLY A 54 -38.12 10.49 -4.09
CA GLY A 54 -38.98 9.50 -3.45
C GLY A 54 -39.15 8.23 -4.31
N LEU A 55 -40.35 7.69 -4.33
CA LEU A 55 -40.69 6.48 -5.13
C LEU A 55 -40.53 6.69 -6.63
N MET A 56 -40.67 7.92 -7.14
CA MET A 56 -40.41 8.21 -8.56
C MET A 56 -38.95 7.96 -8.95
N GLY A 57 -37.99 8.10 -8.00
CA GLY A 57 -36.58 7.81 -8.22
C GLY A 57 -36.30 6.35 -8.61
N LEU A 58 -37.12 5.41 -8.11
CA LEU A 58 -36.99 3.97 -8.41
C LEU A 58 -37.21 3.65 -9.89
N ALA A 59 -38.06 4.40 -10.59
CA ALA A 59 -38.25 4.23 -12.03
C ALA A 59 -36.98 4.50 -12.87
N TYR A 60 -36.06 5.33 -12.35
CA TYR A 60 -34.79 5.65 -13.02
C TYR A 60 -33.65 4.71 -12.63
N MET A 61 -33.82 3.89 -11.59
CA MET A 61 -32.81 2.94 -11.16
C MET A 61 -32.43 1.92 -12.24
N GLY A 62 -33.46 1.36 -12.94
CA GLY A 62 -33.24 0.42 -14.03
C GLY A 62 -32.40 1.01 -15.18
N PRO A 63 -32.80 2.15 -15.80
CA PRO A 63 -32.01 2.82 -16.82
C PRO A 63 -30.57 3.19 -16.38
N VAL A 64 -30.39 3.68 -15.16
CA VAL A 64 -29.07 4.01 -14.61
C VAL A 64 -28.20 2.75 -14.50
N MET A 65 -28.74 1.66 -13.92
CA MET A 65 -27.98 0.40 -13.81
C MET A 65 -27.73 -0.24 -15.17
N LEU A 66 -28.64 -0.12 -16.13
CA LEU A 66 -28.41 -0.58 -17.50
C LEU A 66 -27.20 0.13 -18.13
N ALA A 67 -27.05 1.44 -17.94
CA ALA A 67 -25.90 2.19 -18.43
C ALA A 67 -24.59 1.71 -17.75
N VAL A 68 -24.63 1.44 -16.44
CA VAL A 68 -23.50 0.85 -15.71
C VAL A 68 -23.14 -0.54 -16.25
N LEU A 69 -24.15 -1.41 -16.51
CA LEU A 69 -23.94 -2.76 -17.06
C LEU A 69 -23.35 -2.73 -18.47
N VAL A 70 -23.77 -1.80 -19.32
CA VAL A 70 -23.19 -1.61 -20.66
C VAL A 70 -21.70 -1.23 -20.55
N LEU A 71 -21.38 -0.31 -19.64
CA LEU A 71 -19.98 0.08 -19.42
C LEU A 71 -19.15 -1.07 -18.84
N LEU A 72 -19.73 -1.87 -17.93
CA LEU A 72 -19.11 -3.09 -17.39
C LEU A 72 -18.81 -4.11 -18.50
N ALA A 73 -19.72 -4.29 -19.47
CA ALA A 73 -19.51 -5.17 -20.62
C ALA A 73 -18.35 -4.67 -21.51
N ILE A 74 -18.25 -3.37 -21.74
CA ILE A 74 -17.13 -2.75 -22.48
C ILE A 74 -15.81 -3.01 -21.76
N LEU A 75 -15.76 -2.78 -20.44
CA LEU A 75 -14.58 -3.05 -19.61
C LEU A 75 -14.19 -4.54 -19.65
N TYR A 76 -15.15 -5.44 -19.54
CA TYR A 76 -14.91 -6.88 -19.62
C TYR A 76 -14.20 -7.28 -20.92
N ILE A 77 -14.72 -6.82 -22.07
CA ILE A 77 -14.13 -7.16 -23.38
C ILE A 77 -12.74 -6.53 -23.52
N SER A 78 -12.51 -5.34 -22.97
CA SER A 78 -11.20 -4.69 -22.97
C SER A 78 -10.19 -5.45 -22.11
N TYR A 79 -10.53 -5.81 -20.86
CA TYR A 79 -9.66 -6.56 -19.98
C TYR A 79 -9.39 -8.00 -20.45
N TRP A 80 -10.35 -8.61 -21.13
CA TRP A 80 -10.12 -9.88 -21.82
C TRP A 80 -8.93 -9.80 -22.78
N GLN A 81 -8.88 -8.75 -23.60
CA GLN A 81 -7.78 -8.50 -24.54
C GLN A 81 -6.46 -8.12 -23.83
N THR A 82 -6.56 -7.39 -22.73
CA THR A 82 -5.38 -7.01 -21.93
C THR A 82 -4.71 -8.24 -21.33
N ILE A 83 -5.47 -9.21 -20.82
CA ILE A 83 -4.95 -10.49 -20.29
C ILE A 83 -4.22 -11.29 -21.38
N GLU A 84 -4.74 -11.31 -22.63
CA GLU A 84 -4.06 -11.96 -23.76
C GLU A 84 -2.75 -11.27 -24.13
N ALA A 85 -2.75 -9.93 -24.18
CA ALA A 85 -1.57 -9.16 -24.60
C ALA A 85 -0.48 -9.13 -23.52
N TYR A 86 -0.85 -9.20 -22.24
CA TYR A 86 0.05 -9.06 -21.08
C TYR A 86 -0.11 -10.23 -20.09
N PRO A 87 0.28 -11.47 -20.44
CA PRO A 87 0.04 -12.66 -19.62
C PRO A 87 0.86 -12.69 -18.31
N THR A 88 1.91 -11.87 -18.21
CA THR A 88 2.78 -11.81 -17.02
C THR A 88 2.47 -10.65 -16.09
N SER A 89 1.97 -9.53 -16.62
CA SER A 89 1.67 -8.30 -15.84
C SER A 89 0.78 -7.37 -16.66
N GLY A 90 -0.52 -7.63 -16.70
CA GLY A 90 -1.52 -6.83 -17.42
C GLY A 90 -2.05 -5.61 -16.66
N GLY A 91 -1.35 -5.16 -15.60
CA GLY A 91 -1.79 -4.04 -14.79
C GLY A 91 -1.80 -2.69 -15.54
N SER A 92 -2.74 -1.82 -15.19
CA SER A 92 -2.90 -0.50 -15.82
C SER A 92 -1.61 0.33 -15.83
N TYR A 93 -0.76 0.17 -14.79
CA TYR A 93 0.57 0.80 -14.75
C TYR A 93 1.44 0.32 -15.91
N THR A 94 1.59 -1.00 -16.09
CA THR A 94 2.44 -1.59 -17.14
C THR A 94 1.94 -1.20 -18.52
N VAL A 95 0.64 -1.38 -18.76
CA VAL A 95 0.01 -1.07 -20.06
C VAL A 95 0.19 0.41 -20.42
N ALA A 96 -0.08 1.31 -19.49
CA ALA A 96 0.09 2.75 -19.72
C ALA A 96 1.57 3.14 -19.87
N HIS A 97 2.47 2.56 -19.06
CA HIS A 97 3.90 2.85 -19.12
C HIS A 97 4.52 2.46 -20.47
N GLU A 98 4.24 1.24 -20.94
CA GLU A 98 4.81 0.72 -22.19
C GLU A 98 4.23 1.38 -23.45
N ASN A 99 2.95 1.74 -23.44
CA ASN A 99 2.27 2.24 -24.63
C ASN A 99 2.13 3.76 -24.69
N LEU A 100 1.93 4.42 -23.54
CA LEU A 100 1.75 5.88 -23.45
C LEU A 100 2.96 6.59 -22.85
N GLY A 101 3.95 5.83 -22.35
CA GLY A 101 5.18 6.35 -21.77
C GLY A 101 5.14 6.51 -20.24
N ALA A 102 6.31 6.80 -19.67
CA ALA A 102 6.54 6.80 -18.23
C ALA A 102 5.59 7.71 -17.41
N ASN A 103 5.27 8.90 -17.94
CA ASN A 103 4.38 9.84 -17.26
C ASN A 103 2.94 9.31 -17.14
N ALA A 104 2.42 8.69 -18.20
CA ALA A 104 1.08 8.07 -18.21
C ALA A 104 1.05 6.84 -17.29
N GLY A 105 2.10 6.02 -17.32
CA GLY A 105 2.25 4.92 -16.38
C GLY A 105 2.22 5.38 -14.91
N LEU A 106 3.01 6.41 -14.56
CA LEU A 106 3.02 6.97 -13.22
C LEU A 106 1.67 7.55 -12.80
N LEU A 107 0.95 8.18 -13.74
CA LEU A 107 -0.39 8.68 -13.48
C LEU A 107 -1.36 7.53 -13.19
N ALA A 108 -1.30 6.45 -13.98
CA ALA A 108 -2.09 5.24 -13.74
C ALA A 108 -1.74 4.57 -12.40
N ALA A 109 -0.43 4.48 -12.07
CA ALA A 109 0.02 3.95 -10.77
C ALA A 109 -0.50 4.79 -9.61
N THR A 110 -0.43 6.11 -9.71
CA THR A 110 -0.92 7.03 -8.68
C THR A 110 -2.42 6.90 -8.49
N ALA A 111 -3.18 6.84 -9.58
CA ALA A 111 -4.62 6.63 -9.57
C ALA A 111 -5.00 5.31 -8.87
N LEU A 112 -4.34 4.21 -9.23
CA LEU A 112 -4.53 2.90 -8.59
C LEU A 112 -4.13 2.88 -7.12
N MET A 113 -3.04 3.56 -6.73
CA MET A 113 -2.62 3.63 -5.33
C MET A 113 -3.71 4.28 -4.46
N ILE A 114 -4.30 5.37 -4.95
CA ILE A 114 -5.39 6.06 -4.26
C ILE A 114 -6.64 5.20 -4.23
N ASP A 115 -6.97 4.56 -5.35
CA ASP A 115 -8.10 3.66 -5.48
C ASP A 115 -8.03 2.50 -4.47
N TYR A 116 -6.89 1.82 -4.34
CA TYR A 116 -6.69 0.75 -3.37
C TYR A 116 -6.86 1.22 -1.91
N VAL A 117 -6.39 2.43 -1.56
CA VAL A 117 -6.56 2.99 -0.22
C VAL A 117 -8.04 3.24 0.07
N LEU A 118 -8.73 3.86 -0.88
CA LEU A 118 -10.16 4.16 -0.77
C LEU A 118 -11.01 2.88 -0.75
N ASN A 119 -10.65 1.88 -1.55
CA ASN A 119 -11.34 0.58 -1.56
C ASN A 119 -11.30 -0.11 -0.19
N VAL A 120 -10.15 -0.10 0.50
CA VAL A 120 -10.07 -0.63 1.88
C VAL A 120 -11.00 0.13 2.81
N ALA A 121 -11.02 1.46 2.76
CA ALA A 121 -11.87 2.26 3.63
C ALA A 121 -13.37 2.07 3.32
N VAL A 122 -13.74 2.10 2.04
CA VAL A 122 -15.14 1.92 1.58
C VAL A 122 -15.64 0.49 1.88
N GLY A 123 -14.85 -0.53 1.56
CA GLY A 123 -15.26 -1.93 1.80
C GLY A 123 -15.50 -2.22 3.28
N ILE A 124 -14.60 -1.76 4.16
CA ILE A 124 -14.75 -1.94 5.61
C ILE A 124 -15.92 -1.11 6.15
N SER A 125 -16.07 0.15 5.74
CA SER A 125 -17.17 1.01 6.22
C SER A 125 -18.52 0.50 5.76
N ALA A 126 -18.66 0.05 4.50
CA ALA A 126 -19.87 -0.58 3.98
C ALA A 126 -20.20 -1.89 4.70
N GLY A 127 -19.18 -2.70 5.01
CA GLY A 127 -19.34 -3.92 5.80
C GLY A 127 -19.89 -3.63 7.19
N VAL A 128 -19.31 -2.64 7.89
CA VAL A 128 -19.81 -2.21 9.20
C VAL A 128 -21.20 -1.60 9.07
N GLY A 129 -21.51 -0.86 8.00
CA GLY A 129 -22.85 -0.38 7.69
C GLY A 129 -23.87 -1.51 7.56
N ALA A 130 -23.52 -2.61 6.88
CA ALA A 130 -24.36 -3.81 6.82
C ALA A 130 -24.56 -4.46 8.21
N LEU A 131 -23.52 -4.47 9.04
CA LEU A 131 -23.61 -4.99 10.41
C LEU A 131 -24.52 -4.13 11.30
N THR A 132 -24.36 -2.80 11.26
CA THR A 132 -25.19 -1.86 12.05
C THR A 132 -26.65 -1.85 11.57
N SER A 133 -26.90 -2.12 10.28
CA SER A 133 -28.24 -2.35 9.75
C SER A 133 -28.92 -3.59 10.32
N ALA A 134 -28.15 -4.69 10.52
CA ALA A 134 -28.66 -5.93 11.10
C ALA A 134 -28.78 -5.83 12.62
N VAL A 135 -27.88 -5.10 13.28
CA VAL A 135 -27.82 -4.93 14.74
C VAL A 135 -27.67 -3.43 15.08
N PRO A 136 -28.79 -2.67 15.13
CA PRO A 136 -28.77 -1.21 15.33
C PRO A 136 -28.06 -0.75 16.62
N ALA A 137 -28.00 -1.59 17.66
CA ALA A 137 -27.28 -1.29 18.90
C ALA A 137 -25.78 -1.07 18.70
N LEU A 138 -25.20 -1.51 17.60
CA LEU A 138 -23.78 -1.32 17.27
C LEU A 138 -23.49 0.00 16.55
N HIS A 139 -24.49 0.75 16.11
CA HIS A 139 -24.33 1.99 15.37
C HIS A 139 -23.41 3.03 16.05
N PRO A 140 -23.48 3.28 17.37
CA PRO A 140 -22.57 4.21 18.05
C PRO A 140 -21.09 3.82 18.00
N TYR A 141 -20.79 2.55 17.69
CA TYR A 141 -19.43 2.01 17.66
C TYR A 141 -18.88 1.85 16.24
N THR A 142 -19.54 2.42 15.21
CA THR A 142 -19.19 2.26 13.78
C THR A 142 -17.70 2.46 13.52
N LEU A 143 -17.10 3.58 13.93
CA LEU A 143 -15.68 3.87 13.73
C LEU A 143 -14.77 2.83 14.38
N TRP A 144 -15.07 2.45 15.64
CA TRP A 144 -14.24 1.48 16.36
C TRP A 144 -14.30 0.08 15.75
N LEU A 145 -15.47 -0.31 15.24
CA LEU A 145 -15.65 -1.56 14.49
C LEU A 145 -14.86 -1.53 13.18
N CYS A 146 -14.90 -0.42 12.44
CA CYS A 146 -14.10 -0.24 11.23
C CYS A 146 -12.59 -0.39 11.51
N LEU A 147 -12.08 0.28 12.54
CA LEU A 147 -10.66 0.20 12.91
C LEU A 147 -10.28 -1.21 13.40
N GLY A 148 -11.14 -1.86 14.19
CA GLY A 148 -10.92 -3.23 14.64
C GLY A 148 -10.83 -4.23 13.49
N ILE A 149 -11.75 -4.14 12.52
CA ILE A 149 -11.74 -4.97 11.32
C ILE A 149 -10.52 -4.68 10.44
N LEU A 150 -10.14 -3.40 10.27
CA LEU A 150 -8.93 -3.03 9.54
C LEU A 150 -7.68 -3.66 10.16
N VAL A 151 -7.55 -3.63 11.47
CA VAL A 151 -6.43 -4.28 12.17
C VAL A 151 -6.45 -5.78 11.94
N LEU A 152 -7.61 -6.43 12.03
CA LEU A 152 -7.75 -7.87 11.79
C LEU A 152 -7.33 -8.25 10.37
N VAL A 153 -7.85 -7.55 9.35
CA VAL A 153 -7.51 -7.79 7.93
C VAL A 153 -6.03 -7.53 7.68
N THR A 154 -5.46 -6.48 8.29
CA THR A 154 -4.02 -6.18 8.19
C THR A 154 -3.16 -7.32 8.77
N LEU A 155 -3.51 -7.85 9.93
CA LEU A 155 -2.79 -8.96 10.56
C LEU A 155 -2.86 -10.24 9.71
N ILE A 156 -4.02 -10.55 9.12
CA ILE A 156 -4.18 -11.69 8.20
C ILE A 156 -3.25 -11.51 6.99
N ASN A 157 -3.20 -10.33 6.39
CA ASN A 157 -2.35 -10.06 5.24
C ASN A 157 -0.85 -10.05 5.56
N LEU A 158 -0.45 -9.62 6.76
CA LEU A 158 0.94 -9.71 7.22
C LEU A 158 1.40 -11.15 7.44
N ARG A 159 0.49 -12.08 7.74
CA ARG A 159 0.79 -13.53 7.82
C ARG A 159 1.05 -14.16 6.46
N GLY A 160 0.59 -13.54 5.37
CA GLY A 160 0.78 -14.00 4.01
C GLY A 160 -0.45 -14.73 3.45
N THR A 161 -0.62 -14.63 2.13
CA THR A 161 -1.81 -15.12 1.40
C THR A 161 -1.95 -16.65 1.37
N PHE A 162 -0.92 -17.39 1.74
CA PHE A 162 -0.90 -18.85 1.70
C PHE A 162 -1.95 -19.52 2.62
N GLU A 163 -2.22 -18.90 3.77
CA GLU A 163 -3.23 -19.40 4.73
C GLU A 163 -4.63 -18.80 4.46
N ALA A 164 -4.72 -17.86 3.50
CA ALA A 164 -5.92 -17.05 3.30
C ALA A 164 -6.91 -17.60 2.27
N GLY A 165 -6.52 -18.54 1.39
CA GLY A 165 -7.36 -18.99 0.28
C GLY A 165 -8.73 -19.51 0.73
N LEU A 166 -8.77 -20.39 1.73
CA LEU A 166 -10.01 -20.95 2.26
C LEU A 166 -10.81 -19.92 3.07
N VAL A 167 -10.11 -19.03 3.77
CA VAL A 167 -10.73 -17.94 4.56
C VAL A 167 -11.53 -16.99 3.66
N PHE A 168 -11.10 -16.76 2.44
CA PHE A 168 -11.81 -15.91 1.47
C PHE A 168 -12.85 -16.69 0.65
N ALA A 169 -12.61 -17.96 0.35
CA ALA A 169 -13.51 -18.78 -0.46
C ALA A 169 -14.87 -19.00 0.23
N VAL A 170 -14.86 -19.37 1.50
CA VAL A 170 -16.09 -19.67 2.24
C VAL A 170 -17.04 -18.47 2.29
N PRO A 171 -16.64 -17.26 2.74
CA PRO A 171 -17.51 -16.11 2.76
C PRO A 171 -17.99 -15.69 1.36
N THR A 172 -17.13 -15.78 0.34
CA THR A 172 -17.48 -15.41 -1.04
C THR A 172 -18.58 -16.31 -1.58
N TYR A 173 -18.42 -17.62 -1.49
CA TYR A 173 -19.44 -18.54 -2.00
C TYR A 173 -20.69 -18.57 -1.12
N LEU A 174 -20.57 -18.32 0.18
CA LEU A 174 -21.71 -18.13 1.06
C LEU A 174 -22.53 -16.90 0.65
N PHE A 175 -21.88 -15.78 0.30
CA PHE A 175 -22.53 -14.60 -0.21
C PHE A 175 -23.24 -14.87 -1.54
N VAL A 176 -22.58 -15.52 -2.49
CA VAL A 176 -23.19 -15.88 -3.80
C VAL A 176 -24.41 -16.78 -3.59
N LEU A 177 -24.36 -17.73 -2.66
CA LEU A 177 -25.48 -18.65 -2.40
C LEU A 177 -26.58 -18.00 -1.57
N CYS A 178 -26.26 -17.36 -0.44
CA CYS A 178 -27.27 -16.85 0.48
C CYS A 178 -27.86 -15.52 0.01
N PHE A 179 -27.03 -14.57 -0.40
CA PHE A 179 -27.52 -13.30 -0.90
C PHE A 179 -27.88 -13.38 -2.40
N GLY A 180 -26.99 -13.87 -3.26
CA GLY A 180 -27.26 -14.02 -4.69
C GLY A 180 -28.40 -14.99 -4.97
N GLY A 181 -28.34 -16.20 -4.46
CA GLY A 181 -29.39 -17.22 -4.63
C GLY A 181 -30.63 -16.96 -3.78
N GLY A 182 -30.43 -16.78 -2.46
CA GLY A 182 -31.54 -16.69 -1.50
C GLY A 182 -32.29 -15.36 -1.50
N VAL A 183 -31.61 -14.22 -1.78
CA VAL A 183 -32.30 -12.92 -1.81
C VAL A 183 -32.56 -12.50 -3.26
N VAL A 184 -31.52 -12.47 -4.13
CA VAL A 184 -31.69 -11.92 -5.47
C VAL A 184 -32.49 -12.87 -6.35
N VAL A 185 -32.08 -14.11 -6.55
CA VAL A 185 -32.75 -15.04 -7.48
C VAL A 185 -34.17 -15.38 -6.95
N TYR A 186 -34.27 -15.71 -5.68
CA TYR A 186 -35.58 -16.05 -5.08
C TYR A 186 -36.52 -14.83 -5.02
N GLY A 187 -36.02 -13.64 -4.66
CA GLY A 187 -36.79 -12.40 -4.65
C GLY A 187 -37.29 -11.99 -6.05
N VAL A 188 -36.43 -12.13 -7.08
CA VAL A 188 -36.86 -11.91 -8.48
C VAL A 188 -37.94 -12.89 -8.89
N TRP A 189 -37.78 -14.17 -8.51
CA TRP A 189 -38.83 -15.17 -8.78
C TRP A 189 -40.16 -14.81 -8.10
N GLN A 190 -40.12 -14.42 -6.79
CA GLN A 190 -41.33 -13.95 -6.07
C GLN A 190 -41.99 -12.74 -6.75
N ALA A 191 -41.17 -11.73 -7.13
CA ALA A 191 -41.63 -10.53 -7.76
C ALA A 191 -42.32 -10.82 -9.13
N LEU A 192 -41.71 -11.70 -9.94
CA LEU A 192 -42.31 -12.13 -11.22
C LEU A 192 -43.63 -12.88 -11.03
N MET A 193 -43.72 -13.76 -10.03
CA MET A 193 -44.97 -14.49 -9.72
C MET A 193 -46.05 -13.56 -9.20
N ALA A 194 -45.69 -12.46 -8.54
CA ALA A 194 -46.62 -11.44 -8.05
C ALA A 194 -46.98 -10.35 -9.10
N GLY A 195 -46.55 -10.52 -10.36
CA GLY A 195 -46.81 -9.53 -11.40
C GLY A 195 -46.00 -8.24 -11.28
N GLY A 196 -44.88 -8.26 -10.53
CA GLY A 196 -43.96 -7.13 -10.37
C GLY A 196 -44.13 -6.33 -9.08
N ASP A 197 -45.15 -6.62 -8.28
CA ASP A 197 -45.43 -5.96 -6.99
C ASP A 197 -45.62 -6.99 -5.87
N PRO A 198 -44.54 -7.60 -5.38
CA PRO A 198 -44.61 -8.62 -4.35
C PRO A 198 -44.87 -8.00 -2.96
N MET A 199 -45.66 -8.69 -2.13
CA MET A 199 -45.84 -8.30 -0.74
C MET A 199 -44.53 -8.58 0.06
N PRO A 200 -43.90 -7.55 0.65
CA PRO A 200 -42.69 -7.75 1.45
C PRO A 200 -43.04 -8.48 2.77
N VAL A 201 -42.19 -9.43 3.19
CA VAL A 201 -42.34 -10.10 4.49
C VAL A 201 -42.15 -9.09 5.64
N VAL A 202 -41.15 -8.20 5.50
CA VAL A 202 -41.00 -7.02 6.37
C VAL A 202 -41.05 -5.79 5.48
N PRO A 203 -41.99 -4.87 5.71
CA PRO A 203 -42.06 -3.65 4.92
C PRO A 203 -40.79 -2.83 5.01
N PRO A 204 -40.30 -2.26 3.89
CA PRO A 204 -39.16 -1.33 3.94
C PRO A 204 -39.54 -0.08 4.76
N PRO A 205 -38.53 0.68 5.28
CA PRO A 205 -38.77 1.95 5.94
C PRO A 205 -39.59 2.90 5.07
N ALA A 206 -40.40 3.76 5.72
CA ALA A 206 -41.22 4.73 5.01
C ALA A 206 -40.32 5.64 4.12
N ALA A 207 -40.76 5.86 2.88
CA ALA A 207 -40.06 6.76 1.97
C ALA A 207 -39.96 8.17 2.58
N PRO A 208 -38.83 8.86 2.44
CA PRO A 208 -38.72 10.27 2.79
C PRO A 208 -39.82 11.08 2.07
N ALA A 209 -40.33 12.14 2.69
CA ALA A 209 -41.29 13.01 2.04
C ALA A 209 -40.68 13.54 0.73
N GLU A 210 -41.48 13.45 -0.36
CA GLU A 210 -41.04 13.95 -1.66
C GLU A 210 -40.71 15.45 -1.56
N ILE A 211 -39.47 15.81 -1.84
CA ILE A 211 -39.03 17.22 -1.79
C ILE A 211 -39.41 17.94 -3.10
N GLY A 212 -40.22 17.29 -3.98
CA GLY A 212 -40.65 17.89 -5.25
C GLY A 212 -39.52 18.21 -6.22
N ALA A 213 -38.41 17.49 -6.13
CA ALA A 213 -37.26 17.67 -7.01
C ALA A 213 -37.64 17.30 -8.47
N ALA A 214 -37.40 18.21 -9.40
CA ALA A 214 -37.59 17.92 -10.81
C ALA A 214 -36.51 16.97 -11.31
N VAL A 215 -36.89 15.95 -12.07
CA VAL A 215 -35.97 15.06 -12.76
C VAL A 215 -35.16 15.87 -13.77
N SER A 216 -33.85 15.96 -13.56
CA SER A 216 -32.95 16.60 -14.50
C SER A 216 -31.95 15.59 -15.06
N VAL A 217 -31.46 15.81 -16.28
CA VAL A 217 -30.40 15.01 -16.88
C VAL A 217 -29.16 15.03 -15.97
N TRP A 218 -28.90 16.14 -15.29
CA TRP A 218 -27.81 16.27 -14.35
C TRP A 218 -27.95 15.32 -13.14
N LEU A 219 -29.16 15.19 -12.59
CA LEU A 219 -29.43 14.26 -11.49
C LEU A 219 -29.16 12.80 -11.92
N LEU A 220 -29.62 12.43 -13.13
CA LEU A 220 -29.39 11.09 -13.68
C LEU A 220 -27.89 10.83 -13.93
N LEU A 221 -27.17 11.81 -14.43
CA LEU A 221 -25.71 11.72 -14.58
C LEU A 221 -24.99 11.56 -13.23
N ARG A 222 -25.47 12.26 -12.17
CA ARG A 222 -24.95 12.07 -10.80
C ARG A 222 -25.25 10.66 -10.28
N ALA A 223 -26.47 10.15 -10.48
CA ALA A 223 -26.85 8.80 -10.09
C ALA A 223 -26.01 7.74 -10.84
N PHE A 224 -25.81 7.91 -12.15
CA PHE A 224 -24.91 7.09 -12.96
C PHE A 224 -23.47 7.14 -12.42
N ALA A 225 -22.92 8.34 -12.17
CA ALA A 225 -21.57 8.52 -11.63
C ALA A 225 -21.39 7.82 -10.27
N SER A 226 -22.44 7.83 -9.42
CA SER A 226 -22.44 7.11 -8.15
C SER A 226 -22.54 5.60 -8.35
N GLY A 227 -23.40 5.14 -9.24
CA GLY A 227 -23.54 3.72 -9.60
C GLY A 227 -22.29 3.12 -10.24
N CYS A 228 -21.48 3.93 -10.92
CA CYS A 228 -20.22 3.50 -11.52
C CYS A 228 -19.20 2.96 -10.50
N THR A 229 -19.36 3.28 -9.21
CA THR A 229 -18.54 2.66 -8.14
C THR A 229 -18.71 1.14 -8.06
N ALA A 230 -19.80 0.61 -8.62
CA ALA A 230 -20.02 -0.84 -8.74
C ALA A 230 -19.04 -1.57 -9.67
N MET A 231 -18.24 -0.86 -10.45
CA MET A 231 -17.30 -1.48 -11.42
C MET A 231 -15.87 -1.59 -10.93
N THR A 232 -15.57 -1.14 -9.72
CA THR A 232 -14.23 -1.29 -9.11
C THR A 232 -13.91 -2.76 -8.88
N GLY A 233 -12.63 -3.10 -8.93
CA GLY A 233 -12.14 -4.46 -8.72
C GLY A 233 -12.18 -5.39 -9.94
N VAL A 234 -12.80 -4.99 -11.04
CA VAL A 234 -12.82 -5.80 -12.29
C VAL A 234 -11.41 -5.91 -12.90
N GLU A 235 -10.56 -4.91 -12.69
CA GLU A 235 -9.17 -4.90 -13.14
C GLU A 235 -8.26 -5.86 -12.35
N ALA A 236 -8.68 -6.32 -11.18
CA ALA A 236 -7.84 -7.11 -10.28
C ALA A 236 -7.32 -8.40 -10.95
N VAL A 237 -8.14 -9.04 -11.79
CA VAL A 237 -7.74 -10.23 -12.54
C VAL A 237 -6.62 -9.92 -13.54
N SER A 238 -6.73 -8.80 -14.27
CA SER A 238 -5.71 -8.33 -15.20
C SER A 238 -4.40 -7.94 -14.48
N ASN A 239 -4.50 -7.33 -13.33
CA ASN A 239 -3.35 -6.98 -12.48
C ASN A 239 -2.66 -8.23 -11.88
N GLY A 240 -3.40 -9.34 -11.74
CA GLY A 240 -2.99 -10.55 -11.05
C GLY A 240 -2.77 -11.78 -11.95
N VAL A 241 -2.68 -11.64 -13.26
CA VAL A 241 -2.61 -12.77 -14.22
C VAL A 241 -1.53 -13.78 -13.85
N SER A 242 -0.35 -13.34 -13.42
CA SER A 242 0.78 -14.19 -13.06
C SER A 242 0.53 -15.14 -11.87
N ALA A 243 -0.53 -14.93 -11.10
CA ALA A 243 -0.89 -15.80 -9.98
C ALA A 243 -1.63 -17.08 -10.40
N PHE A 244 -2.14 -17.15 -11.63
CA PHE A 244 -2.84 -18.33 -12.12
C PHE A 244 -1.90 -19.46 -12.56
N ARG A 245 -2.38 -20.72 -12.43
CA ARG A 245 -1.72 -21.93 -12.98
C ARG A 245 -1.71 -21.88 -14.50
N ASP A 246 -0.82 -22.65 -15.11
CA ASP A 246 -0.85 -22.87 -16.55
C ASP A 246 -2.05 -23.79 -16.96
N PRO A 247 -2.79 -23.44 -18.00
CA PRO A 247 -2.66 -22.27 -18.89
C PRO A 247 -3.20 -20.98 -18.27
N THR A 248 -2.28 -20.06 -17.91
CA THR A 248 -2.53 -18.86 -17.12
C THR A 248 -3.65 -17.98 -17.69
N VAL A 249 -3.58 -17.68 -18.99
CA VAL A 249 -4.58 -16.84 -19.69
C VAL A 249 -5.98 -17.45 -19.61
N THR A 250 -6.10 -18.76 -19.78
CA THR A 250 -7.39 -19.47 -19.75
C THR A 250 -8.06 -19.38 -18.37
N TYR A 251 -7.29 -19.58 -17.30
CA TYR A 251 -7.84 -19.46 -15.94
C TYR A 251 -8.18 -18.01 -15.59
N ALA A 252 -7.36 -17.03 -16.00
CA ALA A 252 -7.64 -15.63 -15.82
C ALA A 252 -8.93 -15.20 -16.55
N HIS A 253 -9.13 -15.64 -17.81
CA HIS A 253 -10.36 -15.39 -18.57
C HIS A 253 -11.60 -15.98 -17.91
N ARG A 254 -11.52 -17.24 -17.45
CA ARG A 254 -12.65 -17.89 -16.75
C ARG A 254 -12.99 -17.18 -15.47
N THR A 255 -11.99 -16.75 -14.70
CA THR A 255 -12.18 -15.98 -13.47
C THR A 255 -12.82 -14.63 -13.76
N LEU A 256 -12.30 -13.87 -14.73
CA LEU A 256 -12.86 -12.58 -15.13
C LEU A 256 -14.33 -12.72 -15.58
N THR A 257 -14.64 -13.73 -16.40
CA THR A 257 -15.99 -14.01 -16.86
C THR A 257 -16.93 -14.31 -15.70
N ALA A 258 -16.51 -15.20 -14.77
CA ALA A 258 -17.31 -15.55 -13.61
C ALA A 258 -17.61 -14.32 -12.74
N ILE A 259 -16.60 -13.49 -12.47
CA ILE A 259 -16.77 -12.26 -11.67
C ILE A 259 -17.74 -11.30 -12.35
N VAL A 260 -17.55 -11.01 -13.64
CA VAL A 260 -18.38 -10.03 -14.37
C VAL A 260 -19.81 -10.52 -14.53
N VAL A 261 -20.02 -11.81 -14.78
CA VAL A 261 -21.37 -12.39 -14.87
C VAL A 261 -22.08 -12.34 -13.52
N LEU A 262 -21.41 -12.77 -12.44
CA LEU A 262 -21.97 -12.69 -11.10
C LEU A 262 -22.30 -11.26 -10.69
N LEU A 263 -21.36 -10.35 -10.90
CA LEU A 263 -21.55 -8.92 -10.61
C LEU A 263 -22.73 -8.34 -11.42
N GLY A 264 -22.77 -8.62 -12.72
CA GLY A 264 -23.84 -8.15 -13.59
C GLY A 264 -25.23 -8.66 -13.16
N LEU A 265 -25.33 -9.95 -12.79
CA LEU A 265 -26.56 -10.53 -12.28
C LEU A 265 -26.99 -9.91 -10.93
N LEU A 266 -26.04 -9.69 -10.02
CA LEU A 266 -26.30 -9.03 -8.75
C LEU A 266 -26.78 -7.59 -8.94
N LEU A 267 -26.11 -6.80 -9.79
CA LEU A 267 -26.48 -5.41 -10.06
C LEU A 267 -27.87 -5.31 -10.69
N ALA A 268 -28.16 -6.13 -11.73
CA ALA A 268 -29.44 -6.17 -12.37
C ALA A 268 -30.55 -6.61 -11.41
N GLY A 269 -30.31 -7.65 -10.63
CA GLY A 269 -31.25 -8.18 -9.65
C GLY A 269 -31.55 -7.20 -8.53
N ILE A 270 -30.53 -6.57 -7.93
CA ILE A 270 -30.69 -5.57 -6.87
C ILE A 270 -31.50 -4.36 -7.42
N ALA A 271 -31.15 -3.87 -8.62
CA ALA A 271 -31.87 -2.75 -9.24
C ALA A 271 -33.35 -3.07 -9.48
N TYR A 272 -33.65 -4.28 -9.99
CA TYR A 272 -35.00 -4.75 -10.19
C TYR A 272 -35.76 -4.89 -8.86
N LEU A 273 -35.17 -5.53 -7.87
CA LEU A 273 -35.80 -5.76 -6.56
C LEU A 273 -35.99 -4.45 -5.78
N ALA A 274 -35.08 -3.48 -5.91
CA ALA A 274 -35.26 -2.16 -5.30
C ALA A 274 -36.57 -1.50 -5.81
N GLY A 275 -36.86 -1.60 -7.11
CA GLY A 275 -38.12 -1.15 -7.70
C GLY A 275 -39.30 -1.96 -7.21
N ALA A 276 -39.25 -3.29 -7.29
CA ALA A 276 -40.34 -4.20 -6.96
C ALA A 276 -40.75 -4.16 -5.47
N TYR A 277 -39.78 -4.03 -4.54
CA TYR A 277 -40.07 -3.95 -3.12
C TYR A 277 -40.07 -2.52 -2.57
N HIS A 278 -40.01 -1.50 -3.42
CA HIS A 278 -40.04 -0.09 -3.07
C HIS A 278 -38.97 0.31 -2.01
N THR A 279 -37.76 -0.25 -2.13
CA THR A 279 -36.64 0.03 -1.22
C THR A 279 -35.88 1.27 -1.67
N LEU A 280 -35.61 2.20 -0.73
CA LEU A 280 -34.86 3.43 -0.94
C LEU A 280 -33.60 3.42 -0.09
N ALA A 281 -32.56 4.15 -0.54
CA ALA A 281 -31.39 4.38 0.28
C ALA A 281 -31.72 5.30 1.46
N MET A 282 -31.09 4.99 2.60
CA MET A 282 -31.17 5.78 3.82
C MET A 282 -29.80 6.41 4.12
N ASP A 283 -29.80 7.52 4.88
CA ASP A 283 -28.56 8.15 5.33
C ASP A 283 -27.87 7.26 6.40
N GLN A 284 -26.65 6.87 6.15
CA GLN A 284 -25.86 6.02 7.05
C GLN A 284 -25.53 6.70 8.39
N SER A 285 -25.58 8.02 8.45
CA SER A 285 -25.32 8.79 9.69
C SER A 285 -26.52 8.82 10.63
N GLU A 286 -27.71 8.49 10.17
CA GLU A 286 -28.95 8.58 10.94
C GLU A 286 -29.20 7.33 11.80
N PRO A 287 -29.75 7.50 13.02
CA PRO A 287 -30.18 6.38 13.83
C PRO A 287 -31.28 5.56 13.14
N GLY A 288 -31.12 4.24 13.08
CA GLY A 288 -32.06 3.35 12.40
C GLY A 288 -31.76 3.11 10.93
N TYR A 289 -30.59 3.53 10.47
CA TYR A 289 -30.09 3.21 9.13
C TYR A 289 -30.21 1.73 8.78
N GLN A 290 -30.72 1.47 7.59
CA GLN A 290 -30.79 0.14 6.96
C GLN A 290 -30.25 0.25 5.54
N SER A 291 -29.15 -0.49 5.26
CA SER A 291 -28.62 -0.59 3.90
C SER A 291 -29.64 -1.20 2.95
N VAL A 292 -29.57 -0.89 1.67
CA VAL A 292 -30.47 -1.43 0.65
C VAL A 292 -30.48 -2.95 0.66
N LEU A 293 -29.32 -3.58 0.84
CA LEU A 293 -29.22 -5.05 0.94
C LEU A 293 -29.93 -5.61 2.18
N SER A 294 -29.87 -4.91 3.29
CA SER A 294 -30.59 -5.26 4.53
C SER A 294 -32.10 -5.17 4.33
N GLN A 295 -32.57 -4.09 3.72
CA GLN A 295 -33.99 -3.89 3.39
C GLN A 295 -34.51 -4.99 2.46
N LEU A 296 -33.77 -5.30 1.36
CA LEU A 296 -34.15 -6.36 0.42
C LEU A 296 -34.13 -7.74 1.09
N SER A 297 -33.09 -8.03 1.90
CA SER A 297 -33.04 -9.30 2.64
C SER A 297 -34.21 -9.46 3.61
N ALA A 298 -34.62 -8.39 4.30
CA ALA A 298 -35.77 -8.40 5.20
C ALA A 298 -37.11 -8.49 4.44
N ALA A 299 -37.22 -7.83 3.30
CA ALA A 299 -38.43 -7.88 2.46
C ALA A 299 -38.66 -9.28 1.86
N VAL A 300 -37.60 -9.97 1.43
CA VAL A 300 -37.67 -11.29 0.78
C VAL A 300 -37.71 -12.43 1.80
N LEU A 301 -36.84 -12.43 2.84
CA LEU A 301 -36.66 -13.55 3.76
C LEU A 301 -37.29 -13.32 5.14
N GLY A 302 -37.76 -12.10 5.44
CA GLY A 302 -38.09 -11.70 6.81
C GLY A 302 -36.87 -11.58 7.71
N ARG A 303 -37.03 -11.09 8.93
CA ARG A 303 -35.94 -10.96 9.92
C ARG A 303 -35.72 -12.23 10.76
N GLY A 304 -35.59 -13.37 10.07
CA GLY A 304 -35.31 -14.67 10.69
C GLY A 304 -33.84 -15.09 10.61
N PRO A 305 -33.50 -16.34 10.95
CA PRO A 305 -32.14 -16.86 10.91
C PRO A 305 -31.47 -16.71 9.53
N LEU A 306 -32.21 -16.90 8.43
CA LEU A 306 -31.70 -16.78 7.06
C LEU A 306 -31.28 -15.33 6.74
N TYR A 307 -32.00 -14.34 7.27
CA TYR A 307 -31.61 -12.93 7.16
C TYR A 307 -30.23 -12.69 7.80
N PHE A 308 -29.99 -13.17 9.02
CA PHE A 308 -28.72 -12.98 9.70
C PHE A 308 -27.58 -13.73 9.01
N VAL A 309 -27.83 -14.91 8.43
CA VAL A 309 -26.83 -15.63 7.62
C VAL A 309 -26.50 -14.82 6.35
N ALA A 310 -27.50 -14.31 5.63
CA ALA A 310 -27.30 -13.48 4.45
C ALA A 310 -26.52 -12.20 4.80
N MET A 311 -26.92 -11.46 5.83
CA MET A 311 -26.25 -10.24 6.27
C MET A 311 -24.84 -10.49 6.79
N SER A 312 -24.60 -11.62 7.48
CA SER A 312 -23.24 -12.01 7.88
C SER A 312 -22.33 -12.30 6.67
N SER A 313 -22.88 -12.91 5.61
CA SER A 313 -22.16 -13.13 4.37
C SER A 313 -21.84 -11.81 3.63
N VAL A 314 -22.78 -10.85 3.63
CA VAL A 314 -22.58 -9.50 3.09
C VAL A 314 -21.47 -8.77 3.86
N LEU A 315 -21.56 -8.74 5.19
CA LEU A 315 -20.52 -8.17 6.06
C LEU A 315 -19.15 -8.76 5.72
N ALA A 316 -19.05 -10.08 5.67
CA ALA A 316 -17.81 -10.79 5.45
C ALA A 316 -17.20 -10.44 4.08
N VAL A 317 -18.01 -10.46 2.99
CA VAL A 317 -17.53 -10.14 1.65
C VAL A 317 -17.11 -8.67 1.55
N LEU A 318 -17.87 -7.74 2.11
CA LEU A 318 -17.54 -6.32 2.13
C LEU A 318 -16.22 -6.06 2.89
N CYS A 319 -16.06 -6.59 4.09
CA CYS A 319 -14.82 -6.42 4.86
C CYS A 319 -13.62 -7.11 4.20
N LEU A 320 -13.83 -8.30 3.61
CA LEU A 320 -12.77 -9.07 2.96
C LEU A 320 -12.45 -8.55 1.56
N SER A 321 -13.28 -7.69 0.93
CA SER A 321 -12.96 -7.01 -0.33
C SER A 321 -11.68 -6.20 -0.23
N ALA A 322 -11.40 -5.64 0.95
CA ALA A 322 -10.14 -4.97 1.26
C ALA A 322 -8.92 -5.84 0.93
N ASN A 323 -9.02 -7.19 1.03
CA ASN A 323 -7.93 -8.09 0.73
C ASN A 323 -7.40 -7.96 -0.71
N THR A 324 -8.26 -7.67 -1.68
CA THR A 324 -7.85 -7.40 -3.07
C THR A 324 -6.87 -6.24 -3.12
N SER A 325 -7.12 -5.18 -2.36
CA SER A 325 -6.23 -4.02 -2.24
C SER A 325 -4.95 -4.37 -1.46
N PHE A 326 -5.03 -5.17 -0.40
CA PHE A 326 -3.86 -5.66 0.35
C PHE A 326 -2.96 -6.58 -0.49
N ALA A 327 -3.47 -7.24 -1.51
CA ALA A 327 -2.70 -7.99 -2.49
C ALA A 327 -2.16 -7.08 -3.62
N GLY A 328 -3.00 -6.18 -4.15
CA GLY A 328 -2.72 -5.34 -5.31
C GLY A 328 -1.77 -4.18 -5.02
N PHE A 329 -2.04 -3.39 -3.98
CA PHE A 329 -1.27 -2.21 -3.62
C PHE A 329 0.22 -2.50 -3.35
N PRO A 330 0.60 -3.50 -2.51
CA PRO A 330 2.00 -3.79 -2.29
C PRO A 330 2.71 -4.32 -3.54
N ARG A 331 1.99 -5.02 -4.42
CA ARG A 331 2.53 -5.51 -5.70
C ARG A 331 2.81 -4.34 -6.65
N LEU A 332 1.87 -3.40 -6.77
CA LEU A 332 2.05 -2.16 -7.53
C LEU A 332 3.22 -1.33 -6.98
N CYS A 333 3.24 -1.10 -5.66
CA CYS A 333 4.34 -0.37 -5.01
C CYS A 333 5.70 -1.02 -5.25
N ARG A 334 5.78 -2.35 -5.23
CA ARG A 334 7.01 -3.10 -5.53
C ARG A 334 7.47 -2.85 -6.96
N GLN A 335 6.57 -2.82 -7.93
CA GLN A 335 6.89 -2.57 -9.33
C GLN A 335 7.39 -1.13 -9.51
N VAL A 336 6.66 -0.14 -9.00
CA VAL A 336 7.02 1.28 -9.04
C VAL A 336 8.35 1.56 -8.31
N ALA A 337 8.64 0.80 -7.21
CA ALA A 337 9.91 0.90 -6.49
C ALA A 337 11.08 0.26 -7.24
N ARG A 338 10.85 -0.79 -8.05
CA ARG A 338 11.87 -1.36 -8.95
C ARG A 338 12.25 -0.37 -10.06
N ASP A 339 11.29 0.43 -10.51
CA ASP A 339 11.51 1.51 -11.48
C ASP A 339 12.06 2.78 -10.80
N GLU A 340 12.39 2.71 -9.48
CA GLU A 340 12.99 3.75 -8.64
C GLU A 340 12.11 4.99 -8.41
N TYR A 341 10.82 4.90 -8.59
CA TYR A 341 9.88 5.97 -8.27
C TYR A 341 9.37 5.94 -6.82
N LEU A 342 9.56 4.82 -6.11
CA LEU A 342 9.28 4.69 -4.67
C LEU A 342 10.56 4.29 -3.91
N PRO A 343 10.62 4.53 -2.58
CA PRO A 343 11.72 4.06 -1.76
C PRO A 343 11.96 2.56 -1.91
N ARG A 344 13.23 2.14 -1.99
CA ARG A 344 13.63 0.72 -2.16
C ARG A 344 13.04 -0.23 -1.10
N ALA A 345 12.64 0.32 0.06
CA ALA A 345 11.96 -0.44 1.11
C ALA A 345 10.65 -1.10 0.62
N PHE A 346 9.93 -0.50 -0.34
CA PHE A 346 8.73 -1.09 -0.94
C PHE A 346 9.03 -2.25 -1.89
N ALA A 347 10.27 -2.37 -2.41
CA ALA A 347 10.67 -3.48 -3.27
C ALA A 347 11.10 -4.73 -2.48
N ILE A 348 11.40 -4.58 -1.19
CA ILE A 348 11.94 -5.65 -0.34
C ILE A 348 10.79 -6.44 0.28
N SER A 349 10.84 -7.76 0.12
CA SER A 349 9.92 -8.65 0.82
C SER A 349 10.33 -8.79 2.28
N GLY A 350 9.35 -8.71 3.16
CA GLY A 350 9.55 -8.85 4.60
C GLY A 350 9.74 -10.31 5.03
N ARG A 351 9.60 -10.54 6.33
CA ARG A 351 9.86 -11.80 7.03
C ARG A 351 9.06 -13.02 6.52
N ARG A 352 7.85 -12.79 6.01
CA ARG A 352 6.91 -13.81 5.46
C ARG A 352 6.85 -13.77 3.94
N LEU A 353 7.86 -13.20 3.28
CA LEU A 353 7.93 -12.98 1.84
C LEU A 353 6.82 -12.08 1.27
N VAL A 354 6.09 -11.39 2.14
CA VAL A 354 5.11 -10.37 1.77
C VAL A 354 5.74 -8.97 1.83
N ASN A 355 5.22 -8.05 1.05
CA ASN A 355 5.69 -6.66 1.02
C ASN A 355 5.12 -5.87 2.22
N SER A 356 5.63 -6.15 3.43
CA SER A 356 5.10 -5.64 4.70
C SER A 356 5.03 -4.12 4.76
N VAL A 357 5.98 -3.40 4.15
CA VAL A 357 5.96 -1.92 4.10
C VAL A 357 4.73 -1.43 3.36
N GLY A 358 4.41 -2.01 2.19
CA GLY A 358 3.22 -1.65 1.42
C GLY A 358 1.92 -1.95 2.19
N ILE A 359 1.84 -3.12 2.86
CA ILE A 359 0.69 -3.50 3.69
C ILE A 359 0.46 -2.48 4.83
N LEU A 360 1.51 -2.12 5.56
CA LEU A 360 1.40 -1.16 6.68
C LEU A 360 1.07 0.26 6.20
N TRP A 361 1.61 0.68 5.06
CA TRP A 361 1.26 1.96 4.45
C TRP A 361 -0.21 2.01 4.04
N LEU A 362 -0.70 0.98 3.36
CA LEU A 362 -2.11 0.85 2.97
C LEU A 362 -3.03 0.91 4.19
N ALA A 363 -2.73 0.10 5.22
CA ALA A 363 -3.51 0.07 6.45
C ALA A 363 -3.51 1.42 7.18
N GLY A 364 -2.34 2.07 7.29
CA GLY A 364 -2.21 3.37 7.96
C GLY A 364 -2.97 4.48 7.24
N THR A 365 -2.89 4.55 5.90
CA THR A 365 -3.63 5.55 5.12
C THR A 365 -5.13 5.28 5.11
N ALA A 366 -5.57 4.01 5.03
CA ALA A 366 -6.98 3.65 5.16
C ALA A 366 -7.53 3.98 6.55
N ALA A 367 -6.75 3.74 7.64
CA ALA A 367 -7.13 4.12 8.99
C ALA A 367 -7.35 5.64 9.12
N ILE A 368 -6.47 6.45 8.54
CA ILE A 368 -6.60 7.91 8.52
C ILE A 368 -7.90 8.33 7.83
N LEU A 369 -8.23 7.72 6.68
CA LEU A 369 -9.49 8.01 5.98
C LEU A 369 -10.71 7.62 6.81
N LEU A 370 -10.70 6.42 7.41
CA LEU A 370 -11.81 5.98 8.28
C LEU A 370 -12.03 6.94 9.46
N VAL A 371 -10.95 7.46 10.05
CA VAL A 371 -11.05 8.44 11.15
C VAL A 371 -11.57 9.79 10.65
N ILE A 372 -11.09 10.30 9.51
CA ILE A 372 -11.51 11.59 8.95
C ILE A 372 -12.99 11.58 8.57
N PHE A 373 -13.48 10.45 8.04
CA PHE A 373 -14.84 10.30 7.54
C PHE A 373 -15.77 9.51 8.48
N ASP A 374 -15.37 9.31 9.75
CA ASP A 374 -16.14 8.63 10.82
C ASP A 374 -16.59 7.20 10.46
N GLY A 375 -15.92 6.53 9.51
CA GLY A 375 -16.32 5.22 9.01
C GLY A 375 -17.64 5.22 8.23
N ILE A 376 -18.06 6.36 7.68
CA ILE A 376 -19.31 6.51 6.92
C ILE A 376 -19.01 6.35 5.43
N THR A 377 -19.63 5.33 4.80
CA THR A 377 -19.41 4.96 3.40
C THR A 377 -19.80 6.07 2.44
N ASP A 378 -20.94 6.71 2.66
CA ASP A 378 -21.47 7.76 1.79
C ASP A 378 -20.54 8.98 1.65
N ARG A 379 -19.73 9.24 2.69
CA ARG A 379 -18.72 10.30 2.67
C ARG A 379 -17.44 9.91 1.92
N LEU A 380 -17.16 8.61 1.79
CA LEU A 380 -15.98 8.06 1.10
C LEU A 380 -16.22 7.83 -0.39
N ILE A 381 -17.44 7.46 -0.79
CA ILE A 381 -17.82 7.15 -2.18
C ILE A 381 -17.46 8.26 -3.18
N PRO A 382 -17.65 9.57 -2.90
CA PRO A 382 -17.29 10.62 -3.85
C PRO A 382 -15.83 10.65 -4.24
N LEU A 383 -14.92 10.20 -3.36
CA LEU A 383 -13.48 10.18 -3.61
C LEU A 383 -13.06 8.98 -4.46
N PHE A 384 -13.81 7.89 -4.36
CA PHE A 384 -13.41 6.55 -4.82
C PHE A 384 -13.37 6.42 -6.34
N ALA A 385 -14.46 6.79 -7.04
CA ALA A 385 -14.61 6.52 -8.47
C ALA A 385 -13.56 7.20 -9.37
N VAL A 386 -12.97 8.33 -8.96
CA VAL A 386 -12.01 9.09 -9.78
C VAL A 386 -10.73 8.30 -10.07
N GLY A 387 -10.18 7.62 -9.06
CA GLY A 387 -8.96 6.81 -9.19
C GLY A 387 -9.15 5.65 -10.16
N ALA A 388 -10.20 4.86 -9.93
CA ALA A 388 -10.54 3.71 -10.77
C ALA A 388 -10.75 4.09 -12.23
N PHE A 389 -11.60 5.11 -12.51
CA PHE A 389 -11.91 5.52 -13.88
C PHE A 389 -10.72 6.15 -14.62
N LEU A 390 -9.86 6.87 -13.92
CA LEU A 390 -8.60 7.37 -14.51
C LEU A 390 -7.69 6.20 -14.89
N SER A 391 -7.58 5.19 -14.04
CA SER A 391 -6.82 3.97 -14.30
C SER A 391 -7.39 3.19 -15.49
N PHE A 392 -8.72 3.00 -15.55
CA PHE A 392 -9.40 2.33 -16.67
C PHE A 392 -9.17 3.07 -17.98
N THR A 393 -9.33 4.38 -18.00
CA THR A 393 -9.13 5.22 -19.20
C THR A 393 -7.70 5.10 -19.71
N LEU A 394 -6.69 5.18 -18.83
CA LEU A 394 -5.28 5.06 -19.22
C LEU A 394 -4.93 3.64 -19.68
N SER A 395 -5.48 2.61 -19.06
CA SER A 395 -5.29 1.22 -19.47
C SER A 395 -5.86 0.99 -20.87
N GLN A 396 -7.08 1.39 -21.12
CA GLN A 396 -7.74 1.21 -22.42
C GLN A 396 -7.11 2.07 -23.52
N ALA A 397 -6.74 3.31 -23.22
CA ALA A 397 -5.98 4.15 -24.15
C ALA A 397 -4.62 3.53 -24.49
N GLY A 398 -3.93 2.96 -23.50
CA GLY A 398 -2.68 2.21 -23.71
C GLY A 398 -2.89 1.01 -24.62
N MET A 399 -3.95 0.22 -24.39
CA MET A 399 -4.31 -0.92 -25.25
C MET A 399 -4.71 -0.49 -26.67
N ALA A 400 -5.38 0.64 -26.83
CA ALA A 400 -5.68 1.19 -28.16
C ALA A 400 -4.39 1.53 -28.92
N VAL A 401 -3.42 2.14 -28.26
CA VAL A 401 -2.10 2.41 -28.85
C VAL A 401 -1.35 1.11 -29.14
N HIS A 402 -1.42 0.12 -28.26
CA HIS A 402 -0.84 -1.21 -28.49
C HIS A 402 -1.35 -1.85 -29.79
N TRP A 403 -2.66 -1.94 -29.98
CA TRP A 403 -3.26 -2.51 -31.20
C TRP A 403 -3.01 -1.64 -32.45
N SER A 404 -2.93 -0.31 -32.30
CA SER A 404 -2.55 0.59 -33.39
C SER A 404 -1.13 0.34 -33.90
N ARG A 405 -0.18 0.10 -32.99
CA ARG A 405 1.22 -0.24 -33.36
C ARG A 405 1.30 -1.60 -34.05
N GLN A 406 0.53 -2.59 -33.59
CA GLN A 406 0.43 -3.90 -34.21
C GLN A 406 -0.12 -3.82 -35.66
N LEU A 407 -1.10 -2.93 -35.90
CA LEU A 407 -1.64 -2.68 -37.24
C LEU A 407 -0.62 -2.03 -38.18
N SER A 408 0.31 -1.22 -37.65
CA SER A 408 1.35 -0.51 -38.43
C SER A 408 2.57 -1.41 -38.70
N GLY A 409 2.71 -2.55 -38.02
CA GLY A 409 3.76 -3.53 -38.22
C GLY A 409 3.60 -4.30 -39.54
N LYS A 410 4.72 -4.84 -40.08
CA LYS A 410 4.79 -5.56 -41.36
C LYS A 410 4.31 -7.03 -41.30
N ASP A 411 3.51 -7.42 -40.31
CA ASP A 411 2.98 -8.78 -40.26
C ASP A 411 1.94 -8.99 -41.38
N GLU A 412 2.37 -9.67 -42.44
CA GLU A 412 1.61 -9.99 -43.66
C GLU A 412 0.58 -11.13 -43.49
N GLY A 413 0.35 -11.60 -42.27
CA GLY A 413 -0.55 -12.74 -42.00
C GLY A 413 -1.88 -12.31 -41.39
N GLY A 414 -2.97 -12.43 -42.18
CA GLY A 414 -4.37 -12.74 -41.75
C GLY A 414 -5.06 -12.02 -40.60
N GLY A 415 -4.39 -11.27 -39.74
CA GLY A 415 -4.91 -10.74 -38.48
C GLY A 415 -5.38 -9.27 -38.49
N ARG A 416 -5.23 -8.53 -39.57
CA ARG A 416 -5.51 -7.07 -39.62
C ARG A 416 -6.95 -6.70 -39.23
N LEU A 417 -7.94 -7.48 -39.61
CA LEU A 417 -9.33 -7.24 -39.24
C LEU A 417 -9.53 -7.44 -37.72
N GLY A 418 -8.95 -8.51 -37.17
CA GLY A 418 -8.98 -8.76 -35.71
C GLY A 418 -8.35 -7.63 -34.92
N HIS A 419 -7.18 -7.12 -35.34
CA HIS A 419 -6.52 -6.00 -34.67
C HIS A 419 -7.31 -4.68 -34.79
N ARG A 420 -8.01 -4.44 -35.92
CA ARG A 420 -8.91 -3.27 -36.07
C ARG A 420 -10.10 -3.34 -35.12
N VAL A 421 -10.72 -4.52 -34.98
CA VAL A 421 -11.82 -4.73 -34.03
C VAL A 421 -11.34 -4.52 -32.59
N ARG A 422 -10.19 -5.08 -32.23
CA ARG A 422 -9.56 -4.92 -30.89
C ARG A 422 -9.22 -3.45 -30.60
N LEU A 423 -8.66 -2.73 -31.59
CA LEU A 423 -8.43 -1.29 -31.50
C LEU A 423 -9.74 -0.53 -31.28
N GLY A 424 -10.78 -0.82 -32.07
CA GLY A 424 -12.09 -0.20 -31.96
C GLY A 424 -12.71 -0.36 -30.58
N ILE A 425 -12.65 -1.58 -30.01
CA ILE A 425 -13.18 -1.88 -28.68
C ILE A 425 -12.45 -1.06 -27.60
N ASN A 426 -11.10 -1.07 -27.59
CA ASN A 426 -10.33 -0.33 -26.59
C ASN A 426 -10.44 1.18 -26.75
N ALA A 427 -10.52 1.69 -27.98
CA ALA A 427 -10.75 3.12 -28.24
C ALA A 427 -12.15 3.56 -27.74
N THR A 428 -13.19 2.78 -28.04
CA THR A 428 -14.55 3.02 -27.51
C THR A 428 -14.58 2.96 -25.98
N GLY A 429 -13.86 1.99 -25.41
CA GLY A 429 -13.73 1.85 -23.98
C GLY A 429 -13.03 3.05 -23.33
N ALA A 430 -11.92 3.51 -23.91
CA ALA A 430 -11.19 4.68 -23.42
C ALA A 430 -12.06 5.95 -23.49
N LEU A 431 -12.84 6.11 -24.55
CA LEU A 431 -13.80 7.23 -24.68
C LEU A 431 -14.93 7.13 -23.66
N ALA A 432 -15.53 5.95 -23.50
CA ALA A 432 -16.62 5.73 -22.56
C ALA A 432 -16.16 5.94 -21.10
N THR A 433 -15.03 5.36 -20.70
CA THR A 433 -14.49 5.56 -19.33
C THR A 433 -13.98 6.99 -19.12
N GLY A 434 -13.40 7.63 -20.14
CA GLY A 434 -12.99 9.04 -20.08
C GLY A 434 -14.18 9.99 -19.96
N ALA A 435 -15.27 9.74 -20.71
CA ALA A 435 -16.51 10.48 -20.58
C ALA A 435 -17.13 10.28 -19.19
N SER A 436 -17.17 9.04 -18.69
CA SER A 436 -17.63 8.73 -17.33
C SER A 436 -16.79 9.44 -16.28
N LEU A 437 -15.44 9.46 -16.42
CA LEU A 437 -14.55 10.20 -15.54
C LEU A 437 -14.87 11.69 -15.52
N ALA A 438 -15.12 12.30 -16.69
CA ALA A 438 -15.51 13.70 -16.78
C ALA A 438 -16.84 13.98 -16.07
N VAL A 439 -17.82 13.08 -16.23
CA VAL A 439 -19.11 13.16 -15.52
C VAL A 439 -18.91 13.01 -14.00
N ILE A 440 -18.09 12.02 -13.55
CA ILE A 440 -17.77 11.81 -12.13
C ILE A 440 -17.10 13.05 -11.53
N LEU A 441 -16.12 13.61 -12.21
CA LEU A 441 -15.43 14.83 -11.76
C LEU A 441 -16.41 16.00 -11.64
N GLY A 442 -17.23 16.25 -12.67
CA GLY A 442 -18.22 17.33 -12.63
C GLY A 442 -19.29 17.13 -11.55
N ALA A 443 -19.79 15.89 -11.43
CA ALA A 443 -20.90 15.57 -10.53
C ALA A 443 -20.49 15.57 -9.05
N LYS A 444 -19.30 15.06 -8.74
CA LYS A 444 -18.85 14.80 -7.36
C LYS A 444 -17.75 15.76 -6.88
N PHE A 445 -17.36 16.75 -7.69
CA PHE A 445 -16.27 17.68 -7.34
C PHE A 445 -16.53 18.36 -6.00
N VAL A 446 -17.70 18.94 -5.81
CA VAL A 446 -18.09 19.65 -4.58
C VAL A 446 -18.35 18.68 -3.42
N GLU A 447 -18.73 17.42 -3.70
CA GLU A 447 -18.99 16.39 -2.70
C GLU A 447 -17.72 15.77 -2.10
N GLY A 448 -16.52 16.11 -2.63
CA GLY A 448 -15.24 15.63 -2.10
C GLY A 448 -14.25 15.12 -3.16
N ALA A 449 -14.64 14.89 -4.41
CA ALA A 449 -13.75 14.40 -5.46
C ALA A 449 -12.56 15.34 -5.73
N TRP A 450 -12.66 16.63 -5.39
CA TRP A 450 -11.54 17.58 -5.45
C TRP A 450 -10.32 17.14 -4.63
N ILE A 451 -10.54 16.40 -3.52
CA ILE A 451 -9.46 15.86 -2.68
C ILE A 451 -8.61 14.89 -3.51
N THR A 452 -9.25 13.96 -4.22
CA THR A 452 -8.57 13.01 -5.10
C THR A 452 -7.85 13.72 -6.23
N VAL A 453 -8.47 14.75 -6.83
CA VAL A 453 -7.86 15.58 -7.90
C VAL A 453 -6.59 16.28 -7.42
N LEU A 454 -6.52 16.73 -6.18
CA LEU A 454 -5.31 17.33 -5.59
C LEU A 454 -4.29 16.28 -5.14
N THR A 455 -4.75 15.15 -4.63
CA THR A 455 -3.88 14.07 -4.12
C THR A 455 -3.10 13.40 -5.26
N ILE A 456 -3.72 13.22 -6.44
CA ILE A 456 -3.05 12.61 -7.61
C ILE A 456 -1.78 13.39 -8.01
N PRO A 457 -1.79 14.69 -8.33
CA PRO A 457 -0.58 15.42 -8.68
C PRO A 457 0.41 15.52 -7.52
N PHE A 458 -0.04 15.56 -6.27
CA PHE A 458 0.83 15.55 -5.10
C PHE A 458 1.62 14.24 -5.00
N VAL A 459 0.96 13.08 -5.09
CA VAL A 459 1.63 11.78 -5.07
C VAL A 459 2.55 11.62 -6.28
N LEU A 460 2.09 12.03 -7.48
CA LEU A 460 2.90 12.02 -8.70
C LEU A 460 4.19 12.86 -8.55
N ALA A 461 4.10 14.00 -7.90
CA ALA A 461 5.28 14.84 -7.61
C ALA A 461 6.25 14.13 -6.67
N LEU A 462 5.76 13.47 -5.60
CA LEU A 462 6.58 12.67 -4.70
C LEU A 462 7.30 11.53 -5.43
N LEU A 463 6.60 10.80 -6.31
CA LEU A 463 7.19 9.73 -7.12
C LEU A 463 8.34 10.28 -8.00
N LYS A 464 8.12 11.40 -8.68
CA LYS A 464 9.14 12.04 -9.52
C LYS A 464 10.33 12.58 -8.71
N LEU A 465 10.09 13.11 -7.52
CA LEU A 465 11.16 13.56 -6.62
C LEU A 465 12.02 12.37 -6.16
N THR A 466 11.40 11.25 -5.82
CA THR A 466 12.11 10.02 -5.47
C THR A 466 13.01 9.53 -6.62
N LYS A 467 12.49 9.50 -7.85
CA LYS A 467 13.28 9.13 -9.04
C LYS A 467 14.46 10.06 -9.26
N ARG A 468 14.25 11.39 -9.15
CA ARG A 468 15.33 12.37 -9.24
C ARG A 468 16.43 12.13 -8.21
N TYR A 469 16.04 11.83 -6.97
CA TYR A 469 16.98 11.53 -5.90
C TYR A 469 17.84 10.30 -6.22
N TYR A 470 17.22 9.18 -6.65
CA TYR A 470 17.97 7.98 -7.02
C TYR A 470 18.86 8.19 -8.24
N THR A 471 18.37 8.86 -9.28
CA THR A 471 19.17 9.17 -10.47
C THR A 471 20.39 10.06 -10.12
N GLN A 472 20.24 10.97 -9.15
CA GLN A 472 21.36 11.79 -8.67
C GLN A 472 22.39 10.96 -7.92
N ILE A 473 21.94 10.00 -7.07
CA ILE A 473 22.83 9.08 -6.38
C ILE A 473 23.58 8.21 -7.37
N ASP A 474 22.88 7.59 -8.31
CA ASP A 474 23.49 6.70 -9.29
C ASP A 474 24.55 7.42 -10.13
N ARG A 475 24.27 8.65 -10.58
CA ARG A 475 25.26 9.48 -11.29
C ARG A 475 26.53 9.77 -10.47
N GLN A 476 26.43 9.81 -9.14
CA GLN A 476 27.57 10.04 -8.25
C GLN A 476 28.31 8.76 -7.88
N LEU A 477 27.64 7.59 -7.99
CA LEU A 477 28.20 6.30 -7.58
C LEU A 477 28.74 5.47 -8.75
N ILE A 478 28.33 5.76 -9.98
CA ILE A 478 28.83 5.06 -11.16
C ILE A 478 30.24 5.58 -11.44
N ASP A 479 31.21 4.72 -11.22
CA ASP A 479 32.59 4.90 -11.69
C ASP A 479 32.86 3.82 -12.76
N GLU A 480 33.16 4.25 -13.97
CA GLU A 480 33.40 3.36 -15.11
C GLU A 480 34.88 2.98 -15.27
N GLY A 481 35.73 3.46 -14.38
CA GLY A 481 37.18 3.26 -14.45
C GLY A 481 37.67 2.02 -13.67
N PRO A 482 38.89 1.52 -13.98
CA PRO A 482 39.55 0.55 -13.12
C PRO A 482 39.89 1.21 -11.78
N ILE A 483 39.95 0.40 -10.71
CA ILE A 483 40.33 0.89 -9.38
C ILE A 483 41.69 1.61 -9.42
N ALA A 484 41.75 2.84 -8.90
CA ALA A 484 43.00 3.58 -8.76
C ALA A 484 43.77 3.03 -7.56
N LEU A 485 45.01 2.57 -7.80
CA LEU A 485 45.89 1.98 -6.79
C LEU A 485 47.11 2.87 -6.47
N ASP A 486 47.15 4.07 -7.01
CA ASP A 486 48.33 4.91 -7.00
C ASP A 486 48.66 5.54 -5.64
N ASP A 487 47.73 5.57 -4.68
CA ASP A 487 47.89 6.25 -3.38
C ASP A 487 47.38 5.40 -2.20
N LEU A 488 47.94 4.19 -2.07
CA LEU A 488 47.63 3.25 -0.96
C LEU A 488 48.50 3.48 0.27
N THR A 489 48.63 4.73 0.72
CA THR A 489 49.34 5.05 1.94
C THR A 489 48.52 4.66 3.20
N PRO A 490 49.15 4.06 4.25
CA PRO A 490 48.43 3.74 5.47
C PRO A 490 47.79 4.98 6.09
N PRO A 491 46.54 4.87 6.58
CA PRO A 491 45.79 6.01 7.12
C PRO A 491 46.41 6.53 8.44
N ILE A 492 46.14 7.79 8.78
CA ILE A 492 46.36 8.28 10.15
C ILE A 492 45.20 7.75 11.01
N VAL A 493 45.51 6.97 12.06
CA VAL A 493 44.48 6.37 12.91
C VAL A 493 44.31 7.17 14.20
N ILE A 494 43.06 7.60 14.44
CA ILE A 494 42.69 8.36 15.65
C ILE A 494 41.82 7.48 16.54
N VAL A 495 42.21 7.30 17.82
CA VAL A 495 41.46 6.51 18.79
C VAL A 495 40.99 7.43 19.92
N PRO A 496 39.71 7.77 20.01
CA PRO A 496 39.19 8.51 21.15
C PRO A 496 39.16 7.60 22.40
N ILE A 497 39.82 8.01 23.45
CA ILE A 497 39.86 7.28 24.72
C ILE A 497 39.39 8.19 25.86
N ARG A 498 38.63 7.63 26.80
CA ARG A 498 38.27 8.31 28.05
C ARG A 498 39.22 7.93 29.17
N GLU A 499 39.52 6.66 29.32
CA GLU A 499 40.33 6.04 30.32
C GLU A 499 41.12 4.91 29.68
N TRP A 500 42.25 4.53 30.27
CA TRP A 500 42.96 3.35 29.86
C TRP A 500 42.38 2.11 30.53
N ASN A 501 41.68 1.32 29.75
CA ASN A 501 41.01 0.09 30.16
C ASN A 501 41.03 -0.95 29.01
N ARG A 502 40.55 -2.16 29.24
CA ARG A 502 40.54 -3.26 28.24
C ARG A 502 39.87 -2.89 26.92
N LEU A 503 38.86 -2.05 26.97
CA LEU A 503 38.14 -1.57 25.77
C LEU A 503 39.05 -0.63 24.95
N ALA A 504 39.74 0.30 25.61
CA ALA A 504 40.69 1.20 24.96
C ALA A 504 41.93 0.41 24.45
N GLU A 505 42.46 -0.53 25.22
CA GLU A 505 43.53 -1.43 24.81
C GLU A 505 43.20 -2.16 23.52
N ARG A 506 42.03 -2.79 23.45
CA ARG A 506 41.55 -3.52 22.23
C ARG A 506 41.50 -2.61 21.02
N ALA A 507 40.99 -1.38 21.18
CA ALA A 507 40.92 -0.40 20.10
C ALA A 507 42.29 0.07 19.62
N VAL A 508 43.23 0.34 20.55
CA VAL A 508 44.60 0.74 20.21
C VAL A 508 45.36 -0.41 19.55
N ARG A 509 45.23 -1.64 20.05
CA ARG A 509 45.82 -2.83 19.40
C ARG A 509 45.30 -3.03 17.98
N TYR A 510 44.01 -2.78 17.76
CA TYR A 510 43.44 -2.83 16.41
C TYR A 510 44.00 -1.69 15.53
N ALA A 511 44.08 -0.47 16.06
CA ALA A 511 44.67 0.69 15.38
C ALA A 511 46.11 0.46 14.92
N LEU A 512 46.94 -0.15 15.77
CA LEU A 512 48.32 -0.51 15.43
C LEU A 512 48.47 -1.54 14.31
N ARG A 513 47.41 -2.33 14.04
CA ARG A 513 47.39 -3.23 12.87
C ARG A 513 47.09 -2.51 11.57
N LEU A 514 46.40 -1.35 11.65
CA LEU A 514 46.01 -0.58 10.48
C LEU A 514 47.10 0.39 10.02
N SER A 515 47.88 0.94 10.97
CA SER A 515 48.87 1.96 10.66
C SER A 515 49.94 2.05 11.76
N SER A 516 51.12 2.48 11.37
CA SER A 516 52.18 2.90 12.30
C SER A 516 51.95 4.31 12.87
N GLU A 517 51.01 5.08 12.33
CA GLU A 517 50.63 6.41 12.84
C GLU A 517 49.30 6.37 13.59
N VAL A 518 49.41 6.08 14.88
CA VAL A 518 48.25 6.01 15.78
C VAL A 518 48.27 7.18 16.76
N ILE A 519 47.16 7.92 16.84
CA ILE A 519 46.96 9.04 17.77
C ILE A 519 45.78 8.70 18.69
N ALA A 520 46.07 8.48 19.95
CA ALA A 520 45.06 8.37 20.98
C ALA A 520 44.67 9.78 21.46
N VAL A 521 43.37 10.09 21.44
CA VAL A 521 42.87 11.41 21.83
C VAL A 521 42.06 11.30 23.11
N HIS A 522 42.54 11.97 24.15
CA HIS A 522 41.86 12.13 25.43
C HIS A 522 41.32 13.57 25.52
N LEU A 523 40.03 13.71 25.84
CA LEU A 523 39.41 15.03 26.05
C LEU A 523 39.38 15.31 27.55
N THR A 524 40.22 16.25 27.96
CA THR A 524 40.31 16.69 29.37
C THR A 524 39.16 17.67 29.66
N ARG A 525 38.41 17.41 30.71
CA ARG A 525 37.37 18.35 31.18
C ARG A 525 38.04 19.43 32.01
N LEU A 526 37.78 20.69 31.71
CA LEU A 526 38.32 21.84 32.43
C LEU A 526 37.59 22.17 33.75
N GLU A 527 36.58 21.38 34.14
CA GLU A 527 35.84 21.60 35.38
C GLU A 527 36.38 20.76 36.52
N GLY A 528 37.00 21.42 37.47
CA GLY A 528 37.42 20.91 38.78
C GLY A 528 38.89 20.46 38.85
N PRO A 529 39.45 20.41 40.06
CA PRO A 529 40.86 19.99 40.31
C PRO A 529 41.13 18.55 39.87
N ASP A 530 40.10 17.70 39.84
CA ASP A 530 40.20 16.28 39.46
C ASP A 530 40.53 16.05 37.98
N GLY A 531 40.23 17.00 37.10
CA GLY A 531 40.45 16.85 35.65
C GLY A 531 41.93 16.83 35.23
N GLU A 532 42.78 17.60 35.91
CA GLU A 532 44.22 17.62 35.64
C GLU A 532 44.90 16.39 36.24
N GLU A 533 44.46 15.94 37.41
CA GLU A 533 45.00 14.72 38.04
C GLU A 533 44.66 13.46 37.23
N ASP A 534 43.45 13.36 36.69
CA ASP A 534 43.05 12.24 35.83
C ASP A 534 43.82 12.23 34.50
N ALA A 535 44.08 13.39 33.93
CA ALA A 535 44.89 13.51 32.72
C ALA A 535 46.37 13.10 32.96
N GLU A 536 46.97 13.54 34.09
CA GLU A 536 48.31 13.19 34.47
C GLU A 536 48.44 11.69 34.82
N ARG A 537 47.45 11.12 35.51
CA ARG A 537 47.33 9.68 35.81
C ARG A 537 47.26 8.84 34.53
N LEU A 538 46.44 9.28 33.56
CA LEU A 538 46.33 8.64 32.25
C LEU A 538 47.67 8.69 31.50
N ARG A 539 48.37 9.82 31.52
CA ARG A 539 49.66 10.00 30.85
C ARG A 539 50.76 9.07 31.42
N ARG A 540 50.84 8.94 32.76
CA ARG A 540 51.79 8.01 33.41
C ARG A 540 51.51 6.55 33.08
N ARG A 541 50.20 6.17 33.10
CA ARG A 541 49.77 4.82 32.70
C ARG A 541 50.07 4.56 31.22
N TRP A 542 49.83 5.53 30.35
CA TRP A 542 50.07 5.43 28.92
C TRP A 542 51.53 5.18 28.60
N GLU A 543 52.43 5.89 29.24
CA GLU A 543 53.88 5.67 29.08
C GLU A 543 54.29 4.26 29.49
N HIS A 544 53.80 3.77 30.64
CA HIS A 544 54.16 2.45 31.17
C HIS A 544 53.48 1.30 30.43
N GLU A 545 52.18 1.41 30.14
CA GLU A 545 51.36 0.30 29.66
C GLU A 545 51.22 0.30 28.11
N VAL A 546 51.57 1.39 27.41
CA VAL A 546 51.45 1.47 25.96
C VAL A 546 52.77 1.81 25.27
N GLU A 547 53.44 2.92 25.64
CA GLU A 547 54.61 3.36 24.88
C GLU A 547 55.83 2.44 25.10
N ARG A 548 56.12 2.06 26.34
CA ARG A 548 57.26 1.16 26.64
C ARG A 548 57.07 -0.22 26.00
N PRO A 549 55.94 -0.90 26.13
CA PRO A 549 55.71 -2.17 25.46
C PRO A 549 55.74 -2.06 23.91
N ALA A 550 55.22 -0.98 23.33
CA ALA A 550 55.28 -0.77 21.89
C ALA A 550 56.74 -0.63 21.40
N ARG A 551 57.58 0.15 22.10
CA ARG A 551 59.01 0.28 21.80
C ARG A 551 59.75 -1.05 21.95
N ALA A 552 59.47 -1.81 23.02
CA ALA A 552 60.04 -3.11 23.24
C ALA A 552 59.70 -4.12 22.14
N ALA A 553 58.50 -4.00 21.55
CA ALA A 553 58.06 -4.80 20.42
C ALA A 553 58.56 -4.28 19.05
N GLY A 554 59.40 -3.25 19.00
CA GLY A 554 59.89 -2.66 17.75
C GLY A 554 58.84 -1.85 16.97
N LEU A 555 57.70 -1.51 17.60
CA LEU A 555 56.65 -0.72 16.99
C LEU A 555 56.82 0.78 17.29
N LYS A 556 56.39 1.63 16.39
CA LYS A 556 56.25 3.06 16.66
C LYS A 556 55.18 3.26 17.74
N PRO A 557 55.50 3.87 18.90
CA PRO A 557 54.52 4.00 19.98
C PRO A 557 53.38 4.93 19.59
N PRO A 558 52.15 4.57 19.93
CA PRO A 558 50.97 5.43 19.70
C PRO A 558 51.11 6.73 20.51
N ARG A 559 50.82 7.85 19.87
CA ARG A 559 50.95 9.17 20.48
C ARG A 559 49.70 9.52 21.26
N LEU A 560 49.81 9.83 22.55
CA LEU A 560 48.71 10.37 23.35
C LEU A 560 48.61 11.90 23.16
N VAL A 561 47.46 12.38 22.74
CA VAL A 561 47.12 13.81 22.64
C VAL A 561 45.99 14.12 23.62
N GLN A 562 46.27 15.03 24.53
CA GLN A 562 45.27 15.53 25.47
C GLN A 562 44.76 16.89 24.95
N THR A 563 43.46 16.98 24.73
CA THR A 563 42.82 18.20 24.20
C THR A 563 41.84 18.74 25.26
N PRO A 564 42.02 19.97 25.75
CA PRO A 564 41.10 20.57 26.69
C PRO A 564 39.74 20.83 26.00
N SER A 565 38.67 20.48 26.68
CA SER A 565 37.31 20.73 26.21
C SER A 565 36.52 21.56 27.21
N PRO A 566 36.14 22.79 26.86
CA PRO A 566 35.31 23.64 27.72
C PRO A 566 33.84 23.19 27.79
N TYR A 567 33.47 22.15 27.00
CA TYR A 567 32.09 21.68 26.90
C TYR A 567 31.98 20.25 27.41
N ARG A 568 30.81 19.90 27.97
CA ARG A 568 30.46 18.51 28.33
C ARG A 568 30.32 17.58 27.13
N SER A 569 30.21 18.12 25.89
CA SER A 569 30.12 17.35 24.66
C SER A 569 31.50 16.88 24.19
N ILE A 570 31.64 15.60 23.90
CA ILE A 570 32.86 14.98 23.37
C ILE A 570 32.92 15.09 21.84
N VAL A 571 31.78 15.21 21.18
CA VAL A 571 31.66 15.06 19.72
C VAL A 571 32.27 16.23 18.97
N ALA A 572 31.93 17.47 19.37
CA ALA A 572 32.40 18.66 18.66
C ALA A 572 33.92 18.89 18.78
N PRO A 573 34.56 18.76 19.98
CA PRO A 573 36.01 18.87 20.10
C PRO A 573 36.77 17.79 19.31
N LEU A 574 36.27 16.55 19.31
CA LEU A 574 36.92 15.47 18.56
C LEU A 574 36.77 15.70 17.05
N LEU A 575 35.61 16.13 16.57
CA LEU A 575 35.40 16.50 15.16
C LEU A 575 36.39 17.62 14.76
N LYS A 576 36.51 18.66 15.59
CA LYS A 576 37.44 19.75 15.34
C LYS A 576 38.89 19.24 15.25
N PHE A 577 39.29 18.34 16.15
CA PHE A 577 40.59 17.71 16.12
C PHE A 577 40.83 16.90 14.84
N VAL A 578 39.89 16.08 14.45
CA VAL A 578 39.94 15.30 13.20
C VAL A 578 40.09 16.21 11.98
N LEU A 579 39.30 17.32 11.91
CA LEU A 579 39.40 18.28 10.83
C LEU A 579 40.76 19.00 10.79
N GLN A 580 41.33 19.33 11.94
CA GLN A 580 42.70 19.90 12.01
C GLN A 580 43.79 18.93 11.51
N ILE A 581 43.67 17.64 11.81
CA ILE A 581 44.59 16.62 11.28
C ILE A 581 44.43 16.51 9.76
N ARG A 582 43.18 16.56 9.25
CA ARG A 582 42.90 16.55 7.81
C ARG A 582 43.53 17.74 7.09
N GLU A 583 43.40 18.94 7.63
CA GLU A 583 44.03 20.16 7.07
C GLU A 583 45.56 20.06 7.02
N ARG A 584 46.18 19.39 8.00
CA ARG A 584 47.62 19.18 8.03
C ARG A 584 48.13 18.07 7.11
N SER A 585 47.25 17.17 6.71
CA SER A 585 47.57 16.00 5.88
C SER A 585 46.48 15.76 4.83
N PRO A 586 46.32 16.67 3.84
CA PRO A 586 45.19 16.67 2.92
C PRO A 586 45.16 15.44 2.00
N ASN A 587 46.30 14.80 1.74
CA ASN A 587 46.42 13.65 0.83
C ASN A 587 46.39 12.30 1.56
N ARG A 588 46.12 12.28 2.87
CA ARG A 588 46.12 11.03 3.64
C ARG A 588 44.72 10.73 4.17
N ALA A 589 44.33 9.47 4.04
CA ALA A 589 43.10 8.99 4.67
C ALA A 589 43.22 9.02 6.21
N ILE A 590 42.12 9.38 6.87
CA ILE A 590 42.02 9.38 8.34
C ILE A 590 41.03 8.29 8.74
N THR A 591 41.44 7.45 9.70
CA THR A 591 40.55 6.42 10.25
C THR A 591 40.30 6.71 11.73
N VAL A 592 39.07 6.93 12.13
CA VAL A 592 38.70 7.06 13.55
C VAL A 592 38.22 5.71 14.07
N VAL A 593 38.97 5.12 14.98
CA VAL A 593 38.67 3.83 15.63
C VAL A 593 37.98 4.11 16.95
N ILE A 594 36.67 3.88 17.01
CA ILE A 594 35.83 4.15 18.18
C ILE A 594 35.64 2.87 18.98
N PRO A 595 36.11 2.80 20.24
CA PRO A 595 35.78 1.71 21.14
C PRO A 595 34.29 1.78 21.50
N ALA A 596 33.55 0.68 21.29
CA ALA A 596 32.10 0.61 21.48
C ALA A 596 31.74 -0.59 22.37
N LEU A 597 30.98 -0.33 23.43
CA LEU A 597 30.39 -1.39 24.23
C LEU A 597 29.18 -1.97 23.47
N VAL A 598 29.10 -3.29 23.37
CA VAL A 598 27.94 -4.00 22.78
C VAL A 598 27.02 -4.38 23.92
N GLU A 599 25.80 -3.88 23.84
CA GLU A 599 24.73 -4.10 24.80
C GLU A 599 24.02 -5.42 24.48
N ALA A 600 23.84 -6.30 25.46
CA ALA A 600 23.22 -7.61 25.27
C ALA A 600 21.68 -7.50 25.25
N HIS A 601 21.10 -6.56 26.01
CA HIS A 601 19.66 -6.45 26.19
C HIS A 601 19.15 -5.07 25.75
N TRP A 602 17.89 -5.01 25.31
CA TRP A 602 17.26 -3.77 24.85
C TRP A 602 17.15 -2.68 25.95
N TRP A 603 17.05 -3.06 27.24
CA TRP A 603 17.00 -2.12 28.38
C TRP A 603 18.35 -1.52 28.73
N ASP A 604 19.47 -2.13 28.31
CA ASP A 604 20.80 -1.57 28.47
C ASP A 604 20.94 -0.22 27.74
N HIS A 605 20.09 -0.02 26.71
CA HIS A 605 19.97 1.26 26.00
C HIS A 605 19.50 2.44 26.88
N LEU A 606 18.82 2.15 28.00
CA LEU A 606 18.39 3.17 28.98
C LEU A 606 19.53 3.54 29.95
N MET A 607 20.44 2.59 30.19
CA MET A 607 21.55 2.75 31.15
C MET A 607 22.80 3.36 30.50
N HIS A 608 23.00 3.17 29.20
CA HIS A 608 24.21 3.62 28.50
C HIS A 608 23.94 4.78 27.54
N THR A 609 24.82 5.78 27.58
CA THR A 609 24.74 6.91 26.64
C THR A 609 25.23 6.48 25.26
N ARG A 610 24.40 6.61 24.23
CA ARG A 610 24.73 6.30 22.81
C ARG A 610 25.84 7.19 22.21
N ARG A 611 26.91 7.45 22.99
CA ARG A 611 27.98 8.39 22.59
C ARG A 611 28.76 7.90 21.37
N ALA A 612 29.11 6.63 21.33
CA ALA A 612 29.81 6.03 20.19
C ALA A 612 28.98 6.15 18.88
N HIS A 613 27.68 5.90 18.95
CA HIS A 613 26.77 6.02 17.80
C HIS A 613 26.62 7.48 17.31
N ARG A 614 26.43 8.43 18.24
CA ARG A 614 26.34 9.86 17.89
C ARG A 614 27.66 10.38 17.30
N LEU A 615 28.80 9.96 17.88
CA LEU A 615 30.12 10.31 17.38
C LEU A 615 30.32 9.80 15.94
N ARG A 616 30.03 8.53 15.71
CA ARG A 616 30.08 7.94 14.36
C ARG A 616 29.23 8.74 13.36
N GLN A 617 27.95 9.02 13.68
CA GLN A 617 27.06 9.76 12.78
C GLN A 617 27.59 11.17 12.47
N THR A 618 28.09 11.87 13.47
CA THR A 618 28.62 13.23 13.28
C THR A 618 29.91 13.22 12.46
N LEU A 619 30.81 12.29 12.71
CA LEU A 619 32.03 12.13 11.94
C LEU A 619 31.75 11.80 10.47
N LEU A 620 30.82 10.89 10.18
CA LEU A 620 30.43 10.53 8.81
C LEU A 620 29.76 11.70 8.07
N ARG A 621 28.99 12.56 8.76
CA ARG A 621 28.33 13.72 8.14
C ARG A 621 29.28 14.87 7.83
N HIS A 622 30.30 15.07 8.65
CA HIS A 622 31.14 16.28 8.59
C HIS A 622 32.61 16.00 8.30
N GLY A 623 33.04 14.73 8.35
CA GLY A 623 34.44 14.35 8.19
C GLY A 623 34.98 14.37 6.76
N GLY A 624 34.10 14.37 5.76
CA GLY A 624 34.49 14.37 4.34
C GLY A 624 34.86 12.99 3.78
N PRO A 625 35.21 12.89 2.48
CA PRO A 625 35.34 11.60 1.77
C PRO A 625 36.57 10.76 2.20
N GLN A 626 37.60 11.40 2.75
CA GLN A 626 38.83 10.69 3.20
C GLN A 626 38.71 10.16 4.63
N LEU A 627 37.57 10.33 5.31
CA LEU A 627 37.36 9.86 6.67
C LEU A 627 36.67 8.50 6.70
N ALA A 628 37.34 7.51 7.29
CA ALA A 628 36.76 6.23 7.65
C ALA A 628 36.47 6.16 9.15
N VAL A 629 35.40 5.50 9.54
CA VAL A 629 35.04 5.27 10.96
C VAL A 629 34.87 3.78 11.20
N VAL A 630 35.67 3.26 12.12
CA VAL A 630 35.67 1.85 12.52
C VAL A 630 35.19 1.74 13.97
N LEU A 631 34.21 0.86 14.22
CA LEU A 631 33.76 0.51 15.57
C LEU A 631 34.48 -0.77 16.03
N VAL A 632 35.17 -0.71 17.16
CA VAL A 632 35.78 -1.91 17.80
C VAL A 632 34.87 -2.34 18.95
N PRO A 633 34.15 -3.45 18.79
CA PRO A 633 33.18 -3.89 19.77
C PRO A 633 33.83 -4.56 20.97
N TRP A 634 33.26 -4.35 22.15
CA TRP A 634 33.50 -5.10 23.37
C TRP A 634 32.18 -5.65 23.89
N THR A 635 32.04 -6.96 23.93
CA THR A 635 30.86 -7.64 24.49
C THR A 635 31.11 -7.88 25.98
N LEU A 636 30.16 -7.51 26.82
CA LEU A 636 30.19 -7.88 28.22
C LEU A 636 29.93 -9.39 28.30
N GLU A 637 30.81 -10.11 28.98
CA GLU A 637 30.58 -11.51 29.36
C GLU A 637 29.57 -11.50 30.53
N GLU A 638 28.52 -12.34 30.45
CA GLU A 638 27.53 -12.52 31.52
C GLU A 638 28.13 -13.12 32.78
#